data_9e2d4cd1730fc18271112baecf1304a0
#
_entry.id   9e2d4cd1730fc18271112baecf1304a0
#
_cell.length_a   1.000
_cell.length_b   1.000
_cell.length_c   1.000
_cell.angle_alpha   90.00
_cell.angle_beta   90.00
_cell.angle_gamma   90.00
#
_symmetry.space_group_name_H-M   'P 1'
#
loop_
_entity.id
_entity.type
_entity.pdbx_description
1 polymer ?
#
loop_
_entity_poly.entity_id
_entity_poly.type
_entity_poly.pdbx_seq_one_letter_code
_entity_poly.pdbx_strand_id
1 'polypeptide(L)'
;MDRIKRMAISRTDPRQRSIKAVLYFLACLTLFFSAADAQDTKVKGPVSTAALKAEVRDFMAREIAAHFENIKTFQPPPDRVFGGLTVGEFSWGSFARALAAQADVGGSRTIAGKDTARAVAEMGLIEGRQGGKAFAQLYSTLALRHYGTDLSKNAVWQSLSEEERTVWYSLLDPARFYDAKKRAVINLPENYLGVAVRVAAVSYELGVLKDRALLDSLVERAAEQFTSGAIYSDDSPPTGRYDRYSNEYARYCWEAAGIAGRRDIQDKLRPSLTQQMRLWWDLVSPAGYGYNWGRSQGLVSYLDTLEIAAFLGQNPEFRPAPLADIASLYNLAWRRLRSDYSDTTHLFTVFAFGRGNYSYINPSREWQQTGTGFGKIIVAHDAFIKALEKEGVAEIPAAPKLPDVARFEFFTRLGDKQAGVWLVRQGRFQFALPVTTGTKPGVADYLPAPFGLPGFSGPVEEVYPSMVPFLELEDGKTYAATDGADEIIPSADGRSVKIIWRKWARIGSKSGERFDTGLTSEVEFTLQNNRLIRRETLIAAKDVTIKSWRFAFPATGNDLKTESRAGREVDIFSGREGIMAVSAWGDLKFSRRVIAPGDGKLGKGVLGAIPLHLVLESGEIKLKKGQRSSWEISLELVK
;
A
#
# COMPACT_ATOMS: atom_id res chain seq x y z
N MET A 1 -36.45 28.20 45.54
CA MET A 1 -37.71 28.58 44.88
C MET A 1 -37.45 28.62 43.41
N ASP A 2 -37.69 27.47 42.81
CA ASP A 2 -38.73 27.10 41.85
C ASP A 2 -38.65 27.76 40.49
N ARG A 3 -38.22 27.02 39.49
CA ARG A 3 -39.07 26.41 38.44
C ARG A 3 -38.22 25.58 37.45
N ILE A 4 -38.25 24.29 37.64
CA ILE A 4 -37.83 23.30 36.62
C ILE A 4 -38.98 23.23 35.60
N LYS A 5 -38.74 23.62 34.34
CA LYS A 5 -39.64 23.31 33.22
C LYS A 5 -39.26 21.94 32.65
N ARG A 6 -40.16 21.00 32.82
CA ARG A 6 -40.13 19.68 32.20
C ARG A 6 -40.26 19.82 30.66
N MET A 7 -39.27 19.36 29.94
CA MET A 7 -39.41 19.08 28.52
C MET A 7 -39.95 17.65 28.35
N ALA A 8 -41.13 17.54 27.76
CA ALA A 8 -41.76 16.28 27.47
C ALA A 8 -41.00 15.54 26.34
N ILE A 9 -40.39 14.40 26.67
CA ILE A 9 -39.81 13.48 25.68
C ILE A 9 -40.99 12.72 25.07
N SER A 10 -41.29 12.97 23.81
CA SER A 10 -42.23 12.17 23.01
C SER A 10 -41.71 10.72 22.92
N ARG A 11 -42.42 9.81 23.54
CA ARG A 11 -42.19 8.37 23.40
C ARG A 11 -42.65 7.94 22.01
N THR A 12 -41.71 7.79 21.09
CA THR A 12 -41.94 7.12 19.82
C THR A 12 -42.06 5.60 20.05
N ASP A 13 -43.13 5.01 19.51
CA ASP A 13 -43.48 3.59 19.57
C ASP A 13 -42.25 2.70 19.23
N PRO A 14 -41.91 1.70 20.07
CA PRO A 14 -40.81 0.75 19.81
C PRO A 14 -40.94 0.02 18.48
N ARG A 15 -42.17 -0.21 17.99
CA ARG A 15 -42.44 -0.85 16.69
C ARG A 15 -42.00 0.00 15.49
N GLN A 16 -42.10 1.33 15.58
CA GLN A 16 -41.62 2.21 14.51
C GLN A 16 -40.08 2.32 14.47
N ARG A 17 -39.40 2.12 15.60
CA ARG A 17 -37.94 2.03 15.63
C ARG A 17 -37.44 0.73 15.00
N SER A 18 -38.10 -0.40 15.24
CA SER A 18 -37.75 -1.69 14.63
C SER A 18 -37.94 -1.69 13.12
N ILE A 19 -39.03 -1.11 12.62
CA ILE A 19 -39.31 -1.05 11.16
C ILE A 19 -38.30 -0.12 10.45
N LYS A 20 -37.94 1.03 11.03
CA LYS A 20 -36.90 1.91 10.48
C LYS A 20 -35.52 1.28 10.53
N ALA A 21 -35.16 0.54 11.58
CA ALA A 21 -33.91 -0.18 11.68
C ALA A 21 -33.82 -1.32 10.66
N VAL A 22 -34.93 -2.06 10.45
CA VAL A 22 -35.00 -3.13 9.43
C VAL A 22 -34.96 -2.56 8.01
N LEU A 23 -35.64 -1.44 7.74
CA LEU A 23 -35.57 -0.76 6.44
C LEU A 23 -34.18 -0.12 6.19
N TYR A 24 -33.52 0.41 7.21
CA TYR A 24 -32.13 0.86 7.08
C TYR A 24 -31.17 -0.30 6.87
N PHE A 25 -31.38 -1.42 7.55
CA PHE A 25 -30.58 -2.64 7.39
C PHE A 25 -30.81 -3.29 6.03
N LEU A 26 -32.06 -3.33 5.52
CA LEU A 26 -32.38 -3.79 4.16
C LEU A 26 -31.88 -2.83 3.08
N ALA A 27 -31.94 -1.51 3.27
CA ALA A 27 -31.36 -0.53 2.35
C ALA A 27 -29.82 -0.59 2.36
N CYS A 28 -29.19 -0.82 3.51
CA CYS A 28 -27.75 -1.11 3.57
C CYS A 28 -27.41 -2.45 2.91
N LEU A 29 -28.21 -3.51 3.09
CA LEU A 29 -28.00 -4.79 2.42
C LEU A 29 -28.18 -4.71 0.90
N THR A 30 -29.15 -3.97 0.40
CA THR A 30 -29.34 -3.79 -1.06
C THR A 30 -28.27 -2.89 -1.68
N LEU A 31 -27.68 -1.96 -0.94
CA LEU A 31 -26.49 -1.20 -1.37
C LEU A 31 -25.20 -2.03 -1.32
N PHE A 32 -25.16 -3.12 -0.52
CA PHE A 32 -24.02 -4.03 -0.46
C PHE A 32 -24.08 -5.17 -1.49
N PHE A 33 -25.24 -5.44 -2.10
CA PHE A 33 -25.44 -6.49 -3.10
C PHE A 33 -25.62 -6.00 -4.54
N SER A 34 -25.43 -4.73 -4.86
CA SER A 34 -24.87 -4.48 -6.18
C SER A 34 -23.46 -5.06 -6.13
N ALA A 35 -23.34 -6.36 -6.45
CA ALA A 35 -22.14 -6.84 -7.09
C ALA A 35 -21.89 -5.80 -8.18
N ALA A 36 -20.94 -4.89 -7.94
CA ALA A 36 -20.36 -4.15 -9.03
C ALA A 36 -19.95 -5.29 -9.96
N ASP A 37 -20.70 -5.48 -11.01
CA ASP A 37 -20.27 -6.25 -12.16
C ASP A 37 -18.83 -5.87 -12.29
N ALA A 38 -17.92 -6.83 -12.15
CA ALA A 38 -16.51 -6.60 -12.38
C ALA A 38 -16.48 -6.14 -13.83
N GLN A 39 -16.65 -4.83 -14.02
CA GLN A 39 -16.59 -4.22 -15.33
C GLN A 39 -15.26 -4.68 -15.83
N ASP A 40 -15.33 -5.47 -16.88
CA ASP A 40 -14.18 -6.08 -17.53
C ASP A 40 -13.19 -4.95 -17.80
N THR A 41 -12.20 -4.79 -16.90
CA THR A 41 -11.15 -3.78 -17.00
C THR A 41 -10.24 -4.05 -18.18
N LYS A 42 -10.59 -5.04 -19.04
CA LYS A 42 -9.91 -5.30 -20.29
C LYS A 42 -10.06 -4.09 -21.18
N VAL A 43 -8.96 -3.40 -21.35
CA VAL A 43 -8.81 -2.39 -22.39
C VAL A 43 -9.01 -3.09 -23.72
N LYS A 44 -10.12 -2.80 -24.42
CA LYS A 44 -10.52 -3.50 -25.66
C LYS A 44 -9.69 -3.14 -26.91
N GLY A 45 -8.61 -2.38 -26.73
CA GLY A 45 -7.72 -1.96 -27.82
C GLY A 45 -6.72 -0.92 -27.36
N PRO A 46 -5.82 -0.50 -28.23
CA PRO A 46 -4.89 0.58 -27.95
C PRO A 46 -5.63 1.89 -27.63
N VAL A 47 -5.03 2.74 -26.82
CA VAL A 47 -5.56 4.04 -26.43
C VAL A 47 -4.60 5.13 -26.90
N SER A 48 -5.10 6.20 -27.55
CA SER A 48 -4.21 7.31 -27.89
C SER A 48 -3.76 8.08 -26.65
N THR A 49 -2.52 8.54 -26.63
CA THR A 49 -1.99 9.40 -25.56
C THR A 49 -2.86 10.64 -25.36
N ALA A 50 -3.38 11.22 -26.46
CA ALA A 50 -4.28 12.38 -26.38
C ALA A 50 -5.61 12.05 -25.70
N ALA A 51 -6.19 10.88 -25.96
CA ALA A 51 -7.42 10.44 -25.31
C ALA A 51 -7.22 10.20 -23.81
N LEU A 52 -6.14 9.51 -23.41
CA LEU A 52 -5.79 9.31 -22.00
C LEU A 52 -5.55 10.65 -21.30
N LYS A 53 -4.83 11.58 -21.95
CA LYS A 53 -4.60 12.94 -21.46
C LYS A 53 -5.90 13.67 -21.15
N ALA A 54 -6.82 13.68 -22.08
CA ALA A 54 -8.12 14.34 -21.92
C ALA A 54 -8.94 13.69 -20.81
N GLU A 55 -9.09 12.36 -20.83
CA GLU A 55 -9.89 11.62 -19.86
C GLU A 55 -9.48 11.90 -18.41
N VAL A 56 -8.17 11.78 -18.10
CA VAL A 56 -7.67 12.00 -16.75
C VAL A 56 -7.81 13.46 -16.34
N ARG A 57 -7.51 14.41 -17.24
CA ARG A 57 -7.65 15.84 -16.94
C ARG A 57 -9.10 16.23 -16.69
N ASP A 58 -10.03 15.76 -17.51
CA ASP A 58 -11.46 16.06 -17.36
C ASP A 58 -12.03 15.47 -16.09
N PHE A 59 -11.64 14.22 -15.76
CA PHE A 59 -12.01 13.61 -14.51
C PHE A 59 -11.51 14.42 -13.31
N MET A 60 -10.22 14.74 -13.29
CA MET A 60 -9.63 15.47 -12.15
C MET A 60 -10.20 16.89 -12.01
N ALA A 61 -10.42 17.59 -13.11
CA ALA A 61 -11.01 18.92 -13.08
C ALA A 61 -12.42 18.89 -12.48
N ARG A 62 -13.26 17.95 -12.91
CA ARG A 62 -14.62 17.76 -12.38
C ARG A 62 -14.61 17.42 -10.90
N GLU A 63 -13.81 16.43 -10.47
CA GLU A 63 -13.80 15.98 -9.09
C GLU A 63 -13.20 17.02 -8.13
N ILE A 64 -12.15 17.72 -8.51
CA ILE A 64 -11.60 18.83 -7.72
C ILE A 64 -12.64 19.94 -7.59
N ALA A 65 -13.36 20.30 -8.66
CA ALA A 65 -14.43 21.31 -8.59
C ALA A 65 -15.55 20.87 -7.62
N ALA A 66 -16.02 19.62 -7.74
CA ALA A 66 -17.08 19.08 -6.88
C ALA A 66 -16.66 19.09 -5.39
N HIS A 67 -15.43 18.70 -5.08
CA HIS A 67 -14.90 18.77 -3.72
C HIS A 67 -14.81 20.19 -3.22
N PHE A 68 -14.41 21.14 -4.07
CA PHE A 68 -14.27 22.55 -3.72
C PHE A 68 -15.58 23.26 -3.49
N GLU A 69 -16.64 22.93 -4.22
CA GLU A 69 -17.98 23.47 -3.99
C GLU A 69 -18.48 23.16 -2.57
N ASN A 70 -18.11 22.02 -2.03
CA ASN A 70 -18.51 21.59 -0.69
C ASN A 70 -17.74 22.28 0.46
N ILE A 71 -16.64 22.97 0.18
CA ILE A 71 -15.91 23.76 1.20
C ILE A 71 -16.62 25.10 1.40
N LYS A 72 -17.41 25.21 2.46
CA LYS A 72 -18.09 26.46 2.79
C LYS A 72 -17.21 27.45 3.55
N THR A 73 -16.29 26.92 4.37
CA THR A 73 -15.39 27.73 5.19
C THR A 73 -14.09 27.00 5.46
N PHE A 74 -12.98 27.76 5.51
CA PHE A 74 -11.68 27.28 5.95
C PHE A 74 -11.38 27.65 7.41
N GLN A 75 -12.36 28.21 8.13
CA GLN A 75 -12.16 28.62 9.53
C GLN A 75 -11.99 27.42 10.46
N PRO A 76 -11.00 27.41 11.33
CA PRO A 76 -10.85 26.38 12.36
C PRO A 76 -11.89 26.55 13.49
N PRO A 77 -12.31 25.49 14.16
CA PRO A 77 -12.11 24.11 13.75
C PRO A 77 -13.14 23.71 12.69
N PRO A 78 -12.71 23.35 11.51
CA PRO A 78 -13.64 22.70 10.61
C PRO A 78 -13.95 21.34 11.23
N ASP A 79 -15.07 21.22 11.90
CA ASP A 79 -15.50 19.96 12.50
C ASP A 79 -15.57 18.86 11.45
N ARG A 80 -15.98 19.24 10.23
CA ARG A 80 -16.00 18.37 9.07
C ARG A 80 -15.92 19.20 7.80
N VAL A 81 -14.93 18.87 6.98
CA VAL A 81 -14.89 19.29 5.59
C VAL A 81 -14.99 18.04 4.76
N PHE A 82 -15.72 18.07 3.66
CA PHE A 82 -15.98 16.87 2.85
C PHE A 82 -16.50 15.69 3.68
N GLY A 83 -17.42 15.90 4.60
CA GLY A 83 -18.02 14.82 5.38
C GLY A 83 -17.15 14.19 6.46
N GLY A 84 -15.92 14.64 6.68
CA GLY A 84 -15.09 14.03 7.72
C GLY A 84 -13.63 14.39 7.77
N LEU A 85 -13.17 15.38 7.00
CA LEU A 85 -11.76 15.79 7.05
C LEU A 85 -11.47 16.51 8.37
N THR A 86 -10.58 15.94 9.15
CA THR A 86 -10.04 16.54 10.40
C THR A 86 -8.54 16.71 10.26
N VAL A 87 -7.91 17.53 11.08
CA VAL A 87 -6.45 17.64 11.08
C VAL A 87 -5.84 16.30 11.50
N GLY A 88 -4.98 15.76 10.67
CA GLY A 88 -4.36 14.46 10.83
C GLY A 88 -3.06 14.35 10.06
N GLU A 89 -2.71 13.13 9.67
CA GLU A 89 -1.42 12.85 9.06
C GLU A 89 -1.25 13.46 7.65
N PHE A 90 -2.33 13.51 6.87
CA PHE A 90 -2.32 13.99 5.48
C PHE A 90 -3.19 15.24 5.27
N SER A 91 -4.26 15.33 5.97
CA SER A 91 -5.30 16.36 6.08
C SER A 91 -5.39 17.39 4.97
N TRP A 92 -5.43 18.66 5.37
CA TRP A 92 -5.57 19.82 4.50
C TRP A 92 -4.42 19.97 3.50
N GLY A 93 -3.20 19.57 3.86
CA GLY A 93 -2.05 19.57 2.95
C GLY A 93 -2.28 18.71 1.71
N SER A 94 -2.95 17.58 1.84
CA SER A 94 -3.26 16.70 0.69
C SER A 94 -4.20 17.37 -0.32
N PHE A 95 -5.24 18.07 0.17
CA PHE A 95 -6.15 18.84 -0.69
C PHE A 95 -5.52 20.11 -1.22
N ALA A 96 -4.69 20.78 -0.42
CA ALA A 96 -3.91 21.94 -0.88
C ALA A 96 -3.04 21.56 -2.09
N ARG A 97 -2.36 20.42 -2.02
CA ARG A 97 -1.56 19.89 -3.15
C ARG A 97 -2.43 19.56 -4.36
N ALA A 98 -3.57 18.89 -4.16
CA ALA A 98 -4.46 18.51 -5.26
C ALA A 98 -4.99 19.76 -5.98
N LEU A 99 -5.42 20.77 -5.23
CA LEU A 99 -5.90 22.04 -5.78
C LEU A 99 -4.80 22.80 -6.51
N ALA A 100 -3.63 22.93 -5.89
CA ALA A 100 -2.49 23.63 -6.48
C ALA A 100 -2.02 22.97 -7.79
N ALA A 101 -1.92 21.64 -7.80
CA ALA A 101 -1.58 20.89 -8.99
C ALA A 101 -2.64 21.06 -10.11
N GLN A 102 -3.92 21.05 -9.78
CA GLN A 102 -5.00 21.29 -10.74
C GLN A 102 -4.96 22.72 -11.29
N ALA A 103 -4.68 23.71 -10.45
CA ALA A 103 -4.54 25.09 -10.90
C ALA A 103 -3.34 25.28 -11.84
N ASP A 104 -2.21 24.64 -11.55
CA ASP A 104 -0.99 24.67 -12.37
C ASP A 104 -1.22 23.99 -13.73
N VAL A 105 -1.66 22.73 -13.73
CA VAL A 105 -1.86 21.93 -14.95
C VAL A 105 -3.03 22.43 -15.80
N GLY A 106 -4.12 22.88 -15.17
CA GLY A 106 -5.31 23.41 -15.85
C GLY A 106 -5.20 24.88 -16.24
N GLY A 107 -4.18 25.60 -15.72
CA GLY A 107 -3.97 27.02 -15.99
C GLY A 107 -5.05 27.95 -15.42
N SER A 108 -5.92 27.45 -14.52
CA SER A 108 -7.01 28.23 -13.95
C SER A 108 -6.68 28.70 -12.54
N ARG A 109 -6.80 30.00 -12.30
CA ARG A 109 -6.66 30.59 -10.96
C ARG A 109 -7.95 30.53 -10.12
N THR A 110 -9.05 30.07 -10.72
CA THR A 110 -10.36 30.00 -10.05
C THR A 110 -10.95 28.62 -10.31
N ILE A 111 -11.33 27.92 -9.24
CA ILE A 111 -12.01 26.63 -9.29
C ILE A 111 -13.27 26.74 -8.42
N ALA A 112 -14.42 26.35 -8.95
CA ALA A 112 -15.72 26.49 -8.29
C ALA A 112 -15.97 27.91 -7.72
N GLY A 113 -15.58 28.94 -8.47
CA GLY A 113 -15.75 30.34 -8.10
C GLY A 113 -14.83 30.86 -7.00
N LYS A 114 -13.84 30.07 -6.56
CA LYS A 114 -12.90 30.43 -5.47
C LYS A 114 -11.49 30.63 -6.02
N ASP A 115 -10.79 31.63 -5.51
CA ASP A 115 -9.36 31.82 -5.78
C ASP A 115 -8.55 30.66 -5.22
N THR A 116 -7.82 29.97 -6.08
CA THR A 116 -7.09 28.77 -5.74
C THR A 116 -5.87 29.05 -4.87
N ALA A 117 -5.21 30.19 -5.08
CA ALA A 117 -4.01 30.55 -4.32
C ALA A 117 -4.39 30.86 -2.86
N ARG A 118 -5.44 31.67 -2.65
CA ARG A 118 -5.93 31.97 -1.31
C ARG A 118 -6.45 30.71 -0.60
N ALA A 119 -7.15 29.81 -1.31
CA ALA A 119 -7.62 28.55 -0.75
C ALA A 119 -6.46 27.64 -0.29
N VAL A 120 -5.40 27.54 -1.07
CA VAL A 120 -4.17 26.80 -0.69
C VAL A 120 -3.52 27.46 0.55
N ALA A 121 -3.45 28.80 0.56
CA ALA A 121 -2.92 29.55 1.69
C ALA A 121 -3.68 29.23 2.99
N GLU A 122 -5.01 29.25 2.97
CA GLU A 122 -5.86 28.94 4.13
C GLU A 122 -5.67 27.49 4.63
N MET A 123 -5.58 26.52 3.72
CA MET A 123 -5.33 25.13 4.09
C MET A 123 -3.99 24.95 4.81
N GLY A 124 -2.94 25.60 4.33
CA GLY A 124 -1.64 25.60 5.00
C GLY A 124 -1.65 26.31 6.35
N LEU A 125 -2.45 27.38 6.50
CA LEU A 125 -2.63 28.06 7.79
C LEU A 125 -3.32 27.16 8.82
N ILE A 126 -4.32 26.38 8.41
CA ILE A 126 -4.97 25.39 9.30
C ILE A 126 -3.94 24.37 9.78
N GLU A 127 -3.14 23.80 8.87
CA GLU A 127 -2.10 22.83 9.22
C GLU A 127 -1.02 23.46 10.14
N GLY A 128 -0.55 24.65 9.82
CA GLY A 128 0.48 25.33 10.60
C GLY A 128 0.02 25.68 12.02
N ARG A 129 -1.18 26.21 12.18
CA ARG A 129 -1.75 26.57 13.49
C ARG A 129 -2.07 25.37 14.37
N GLN A 130 -2.37 24.23 13.78
CA GLN A 130 -2.72 23.00 14.50
C GLN A 130 -1.55 22.01 14.61
N GLY A 131 -0.34 22.42 14.23
CA GLY A 131 0.86 21.60 14.33
C GLY A 131 0.88 20.44 13.32
N GLY A 132 0.60 20.74 12.05
CA GLY A 132 0.55 19.78 10.94
C GLY A 132 1.66 18.73 10.97
N LYS A 133 1.33 17.50 10.58
CA LYS A 133 2.23 16.34 10.62
C LYS A 133 3.06 16.24 9.34
N ALA A 134 4.04 15.37 9.34
CA ALA A 134 5.05 15.29 8.29
C ALA A 134 4.50 15.20 6.86
N PHE A 135 3.48 14.37 6.60
CA PHE A 135 2.89 14.31 5.28
C PHE A 135 2.06 15.55 4.94
N ALA A 136 1.32 16.12 5.91
CA ALA A 136 0.61 17.38 5.71
C ALA A 136 1.59 18.51 5.38
N GLN A 137 2.73 18.57 6.08
CA GLN A 137 3.83 19.49 5.77
C GLN A 137 4.37 19.27 4.36
N LEU A 138 4.70 18.03 4.00
CA LEU A 138 5.18 17.69 2.66
C LEU A 138 4.23 18.17 1.57
N TYR A 139 2.94 17.87 1.72
CA TYR A 139 1.97 18.25 0.70
C TYR A 139 1.70 19.74 0.64
N SER A 140 1.72 20.46 1.78
CA SER A 140 1.67 21.93 1.80
C SER A 140 2.89 22.55 1.12
N THR A 141 4.09 22.00 1.35
CA THR A 141 5.33 22.44 0.70
C THR A 141 5.24 22.26 -0.82
N LEU A 142 4.77 21.09 -1.27
CA LEU A 142 4.57 20.81 -2.69
C LEU A 142 3.45 21.67 -3.30
N ALA A 143 2.38 21.96 -2.55
CA ALA A 143 1.33 22.87 -3.01
C ALA A 143 1.87 24.27 -3.29
N LEU A 144 2.69 24.80 -2.40
CA LEU A 144 3.33 26.11 -2.58
C LEU A 144 4.23 26.14 -3.83
N ARG A 145 5.01 25.05 -4.06
CA ARG A 145 5.88 24.91 -5.23
C ARG A 145 5.14 25.00 -6.57
N HIS A 146 3.90 24.54 -6.66
CA HIS A 146 3.08 24.62 -7.87
C HIS A 146 2.79 26.05 -8.34
N TYR A 147 2.91 27.04 -7.47
CA TYR A 147 2.78 28.46 -7.80
C TYR A 147 4.12 29.13 -8.10
N GLY A 148 5.18 28.36 -8.26
CA GLY A 148 6.52 28.81 -8.55
C GLY A 148 7.43 28.89 -7.33
N THR A 149 8.74 28.77 -7.58
CA THR A 149 9.76 28.76 -6.53
C THR A 149 10.21 30.14 -6.06
N ASP A 150 9.97 31.18 -6.87
CA ASP A 150 10.19 32.58 -6.48
C ASP A 150 9.03 33.08 -5.62
N LEU A 151 9.20 33.10 -4.30
CA LEU A 151 8.16 33.54 -3.36
C LEU A 151 7.72 34.97 -3.59
N SER A 152 8.55 35.84 -4.18
CA SER A 152 8.15 37.21 -4.52
C SER A 152 7.10 37.29 -5.63
N LYS A 153 6.90 36.21 -6.38
CA LYS A 153 5.91 36.06 -7.46
C LYS A 153 4.88 34.96 -7.20
N ASN A 154 5.08 34.19 -6.13
CA ASN A 154 4.21 33.08 -5.78
C ASN A 154 2.86 33.58 -5.26
N ALA A 155 1.76 33.33 -5.97
CA ALA A 155 0.46 33.87 -5.67
C ALA A 155 -0.08 33.43 -4.30
N VAL A 156 0.23 32.19 -3.86
CA VAL A 156 -0.11 31.71 -2.50
C VAL A 156 0.60 32.57 -1.46
N TRP A 157 1.91 32.76 -1.64
CA TRP A 157 2.72 33.53 -0.72
C TRP A 157 2.32 35.00 -0.67
N GLN A 158 1.98 35.59 -1.82
CA GLN A 158 1.54 36.97 -1.91
C GLN A 158 0.14 37.22 -1.28
N SER A 159 -0.68 36.17 -1.21
CA SER A 159 -1.99 36.25 -0.56
C SER A 159 -1.93 36.25 0.98
N LEU A 160 -0.76 35.99 1.58
CA LEU A 160 -0.55 35.89 3.02
C LEU A 160 -0.15 37.24 3.63
N SER A 161 -0.73 37.58 4.79
CA SER A 161 -0.20 38.63 5.67
C SER A 161 1.16 38.25 6.25
N GLU A 162 1.86 39.17 6.88
CA GLU A 162 3.15 38.91 7.53
C GLU A 162 3.02 37.89 8.68
N GLU A 163 1.95 38.00 9.47
CA GLU A 163 1.64 37.03 10.53
C GLU A 163 1.34 35.65 9.97
N GLU A 164 0.59 35.58 8.88
CA GLU A 164 0.28 34.32 8.19
C GLU A 164 1.53 33.67 7.58
N ARG A 165 2.46 34.47 7.05
CA ARG A 165 3.78 33.97 6.58
C ARG A 165 4.59 33.37 7.70
N THR A 166 4.52 33.90 8.91
CA THR A 166 5.19 33.33 10.09
C THR A 166 4.68 31.92 10.38
N VAL A 167 3.37 31.68 10.27
CA VAL A 167 2.76 30.33 10.42
C VAL A 167 3.26 29.40 9.33
N TRP A 168 3.31 29.88 8.08
CA TRP A 168 3.82 29.09 6.97
C TRP A 168 5.32 28.80 7.09
N TYR A 169 6.16 29.73 7.53
CA TYR A 169 7.58 29.48 7.81
C TYR A 169 7.75 28.34 8.82
N SER A 170 6.96 28.37 9.91
CA SER A 170 6.97 27.28 10.90
C SER A 170 6.49 25.96 10.32
N LEU A 171 5.48 25.97 9.44
CA LEU A 171 4.99 24.77 8.79
C LEU A 171 6.04 24.15 7.85
N LEU A 172 6.79 24.96 7.11
CA LEU A 172 7.75 24.55 6.10
C LEU A 172 9.14 24.19 6.66
N ASP A 173 9.38 24.45 7.96
CA ASP A 173 10.69 24.22 8.60
C ASP A 173 10.95 22.72 8.83
N PRO A 174 11.96 22.11 8.14
CA PRO A 174 12.31 20.70 8.33
C PRO A 174 12.91 20.41 9.71
N ALA A 175 13.42 21.41 10.44
CA ALA A 175 13.98 21.24 11.79
C ALA A 175 12.95 20.71 12.80
N ARG A 176 11.65 20.78 12.49
CA ARG A 176 10.60 20.16 13.31
C ARG A 176 10.75 18.63 13.39
N PHE A 177 11.34 18.03 12.40
CA PHE A 177 11.38 16.57 12.22
C PHE A 177 12.80 16.01 12.07
N TYR A 178 13.81 16.87 12.04
CA TYR A 178 15.20 16.43 11.89
C TYR A 178 16.17 17.25 12.73
N ASP A 179 16.99 16.58 13.52
CA ASP A 179 18.09 17.16 14.27
C ASP A 179 19.41 16.94 13.48
N ALA A 180 19.93 18.01 12.87
CA ALA A 180 21.14 17.93 12.06
C ALA A 180 22.39 17.55 12.89
N LYS A 181 22.45 17.94 14.17
CA LYS A 181 23.60 17.60 15.04
C LYS A 181 23.63 16.11 15.36
N LYS A 182 22.46 15.52 15.59
CA LYS A 182 22.30 14.07 15.84
C LYS A 182 22.22 13.27 14.55
N ARG A 183 22.02 13.91 13.41
CA ARG A 183 21.72 13.29 12.11
C ARG A 183 20.56 12.29 12.21
N ALA A 184 19.53 12.64 12.93
CA ALA A 184 18.41 11.77 13.26
C ALA A 184 17.05 12.44 13.06
N VAL A 185 16.07 11.64 12.66
CA VAL A 185 14.67 12.04 12.69
C VAL A 185 14.22 12.20 14.14
N ILE A 186 13.50 13.27 14.44
CA ILE A 186 12.95 13.56 15.76
C ILE A 186 11.42 13.69 15.67
N ASN A 187 10.73 13.28 16.73
CA ASN A 187 9.28 13.38 16.85
C ASN A 187 8.47 12.59 15.77
N LEU A 188 9.15 11.74 15.01
CA LEU A 188 8.57 10.91 13.96
C LEU A 188 9.25 9.54 13.94
N PRO A 189 8.59 8.50 13.38
CA PRO A 189 9.26 7.25 13.05
C PRO A 189 10.44 7.47 12.09
N GLU A 190 11.49 6.69 12.26
CA GLU A 190 12.73 6.78 11.47
C GLU A 190 12.51 6.69 9.95
N ASN A 191 11.54 5.92 9.51
CA ASN A 191 11.21 5.79 8.09
C ASN A 191 10.70 7.09 7.45
N TYR A 192 10.34 8.11 8.23
CA TYR A 192 9.94 9.42 7.69
C TYR A 192 11.13 10.29 7.26
N LEU A 193 12.35 9.77 7.33
CA LEU A 193 13.52 10.43 6.77
C LEU A 193 13.32 10.78 5.28
N GLY A 194 12.68 9.90 4.49
CA GLY A 194 12.33 10.18 3.10
C GLY A 194 11.40 11.37 2.92
N VAL A 195 10.46 11.57 3.85
CA VAL A 195 9.58 12.75 3.87
C VAL A 195 10.38 14.01 4.24
N ALA A 196 11.18 13.93 5.29
CA ALA A 196 11.97 15.06 5.80
C ALA A 196 12.96 15.59 4.74
N VAL A 197 13.66 14.71 4.02
CA VAL A 197 14.62 15.12 2.98
C VAL A 197 13.93 15.84 1.82
N ARG A 198 12.74 15.40 1.42
CA ARG A 198 11.99 16.06 0.35
C ARG A 198 11.45 17.42 0.79
N VAL A 199 10.91 17.52 2.01
CA VAL A 199 10.49 18.81 2.58
C VAL A 199 11.66 19.80 2.61
N ALA A 200 12.82 19.37 3.11
CA ALA A 200 13.99 20.25 3.18
C ALA A 200 14.45 20.73 1.79
N ALA A 201 14.51 19.83 0.82
CA ALA A 201 14.92 20.18 -0.54
C ALA A 201 13.97 21.19 -1.18
N VAL A 202 12.65 20.95 -1.12
CA VAL A 202 11.66 21.87 -1.71
C VAL A 202 11.61 23.19 -0.93
N SER A 203 11.72 23.17 0.40
CA SER A 203 11.81 24.40 1.20
C SER A 203 13.07 25.22 0.88
N TYR A 204 14.17 24.56 0.53
CA TYR A 204 15.39 25.22 0.07
C TYR A 204 15.20 25.83 -1.32
N GLU A 205 14.62 25.08 -2.26
CA GLU A 205 14.28 25.57 -3.61
C GLU A 205 13.35 26.80 -3.57
N LEU A 206 12.39 26.81 -2.64
CA LEU A 206 11.49 27.94 -2.37
C LEU A 206 12.21 29.12 -1.67
N GLY A 207 13.45 28.94 -1.23
CA GLY A 207 14.19 29.95 -0.47
C GLY A 207 13.67 30.18 0.96
N VAL A 208 12.82 29.27 1.48
CA VAL A 208 12.37 29.27 2.89
C VAL A 208 13.48 28.74 3.80
N LEU A 209 14.00 27.56 3.49
CA LEU A 209 15.17 27.01 4.17
C LEU A 209 16.43 27.71 3.64
N LYS A 210 17.15 28.39 4.52
CA LYS A 210 18.42 29.07 4.19
C LYS A 210 19.65 28.24 4.58
N ASP A 211 19.47 27.29 5.50
CA ASP A 211 20.53 26.46 6.03
C ASP A 211 20.89 25.34 5.03
N ARG A 212 21.91 25.61 4.24
CA ARG A 212 22.45 24.62 3.29
C ARG A 212 23.06 23.41 3.99
N ALA A 213 23.67 23.59 5.16
CA ALA A 213 24.27 22.48 5.90
C ALA A 213 23.21 21.49 6.42
N LEU A 214 22.05 22.01 6.82
CA LEU A 214 20.92 21.15 7.20
C LEU A 214 20.44 20.30 6.00
N LEU A 215 20.29 20.92 4.81
CA LEU A 215 19.90 20.19 3.61
C LEU A 215 20.93 19.10 3.25
N ASP A 216 22.21 19.45 3.22
CA ASP A 216 23.29 18.50 2.89
C ASP A 216 23.33 17.34 3.89
N SER A 217 23.20 17.62 5.19
CA SER A 217 23.12 16.59 6.24
C SER A 217 21.95 15.61 6.02
N LEU A 218 20.77 16.14 5.66
CA LEU A 218 19.59 15.31 5.38
C LEU A 218 19.78 14.46 4.12
N VAL A 219 20.29 15.03 3.05
CA VAL A 219 20.53 14.33 1.78
C VAL A 219 21.55 13.21 1.97
N GLU A 220 22.65 13.48 2.68
CA GLU A 220 23.68 12.47 2.99
C GLU A 220 23.12 11.35 3.87
N ARG A 221 22.42 11.70 4.94
CA ARG A 221 21.83 10.72 5.86
C ARG A 221 20.79 9.83 5.16
N ALA A 222 19.96 10.43 4.30
CA ALA A 222 18.99 9.69 3.49
C ALA A 222 19.69 8.75 2.50
N ALA A 223 20.72 9.22 1.81
CA ALA A 223 21.49 8.39 0.88
C ALA A 223 22.18 7.22 1.59
N GLU A 224 22.76 7.43 2.77
CA GLU A 224 23.34 6.37 3.58
C GLU A 224 22.32 5.26 3.88
N GLN A 225 21.11 5.64 4.26
CA GLN A 225 20.05 4.67 4.54
C GLN A 225 19.57 3.98 3.27
N PHE A 226 19.32 4.73 2.20
CA PHE A 226 18.70 4.24 0.97
C PHE A 226 19.64 3.45 0.06
N THR A 227 20.92 3.41 0.38
CA THR A 227 21.92 2.57 -0.30
C THR A 227 22.49 1.47 0.59
N SER A 228 21.97 1.30 1.81
CA SER A 228 22.42 0.23 2.70
C SER A 228 21.76 -1.10 2.33
N GLY A 229 22.55 -2.17 2.33
CA GLY A 229 22.09 -3.50 1.96
C GLY A 229 21.98 -3.74 0.45
N ALA A 230 21.47 -4.91 0.07
CA ALA A 230 21.29 -5.28 -1.34
C ALA A 230 20.16 -4.46 -1.98
N ILE A 231 19.01 -4.38 -1.30
CA ILE A 231 17.92 -3.46 -1.62
C ILE A 231 17.60 -2.68 -0.35
N TYR A 232 17.46 -1.38 -0.50
CA TYR A 232 17.17 -0.46 0.57
C TYR A 232 15.91 -0.83 1.37
N SER A 233 16.00 -0.73 2.70
CA SER A 233 14.87 -0.75 3.62
C SER A 233 14.49 0.68 4.03
N ASP A 234 13.20 0.95 4.20
CA ASP A 234 12.72 2.25 4.67
C ASP A 234 12.90 2.47 6.19
N ASP A 235 13.34 1.45 6.92
CA ASP A 235 13.66 1.57 8.35
C ASP A 235 15.16 1.82 8.59
N SER A 236 15.47 2.45 9.71
CA SER A 236 16.85 2.67 10.17
C SER A 236 17.04 2.05 11.56
N PRO A 237 18.03 1.18 11.76
CA PRO A 237 18.92 0.60 10.74
C PRO A 237 18.14 -0.29 9.77
N PRO A 238 18.70 -0.61 8.58
CA PRO A 238 18.05 -1.47 7.60
C PRO A 238 17.68 -2.82 8.22
N THR A 239 16.39 -3.18 8.13
CA THR A 239 15.85 -4.37 8.80
C THR A 239 15.54 -5.52 7.85
N GLY A 240 15.67 -5.32 6.53
CA GLY A 240 15.22 -6.27 5.51
C GLY A 240 13.73 -6.18 5.23
N ARG A 241 13.03 -5.20 5.82
CA ARG A 241 11.66 -4.86 5.48
C ARG A 241 11.66 -3.96 4.25
N TYR A 242 11.25 -4.51 3.13
CA TYR A 242 11.11 -3.80 1.87
C TYR A 242 9.65 -3.75 1.44
N ASP A 243 9.16 -2.57 1.09
CA ASP A 243 7.84 -2.32 0.52
C ASP A 243 7.85 -1.10 -0.42
N ARG A 244 6.68 -0.65 -0.85
CA ARG A 244 6.54 0.51 -1.74
C ARG A 244 7.22 1.78 -1.21
N TYR A 245 7.24 1.99 0.09
CA TYR A 245 7.86 3.19 0.68
C TYR A 245 9.38 3.20 0.51
N SER A 246 10.02 2.03 0.48
CA SER A 246 11.45 1.92 0.18
C SER A 246 11.77 2.55 -1.18
N ASN A 247 10.93 2.27 -2.18
CA ASN A 247 11.04 2.85 -3.51
C ASN A 247 10.66 4.35 -3.52
N GLU A 248 9.54 4.73 -2.90
CA GLU A 248 9.06 6.11 -2.86
C GLU A 248 10.10 7.05 -2.23
N TYR A 249 10.69 6.65 -1.11
CA TYR A 249 11.65 7.48 -0.39
C TYR A 249 13.02 7.55 -1.09
N ALA A 250 13.44 6.50 -1.76
CA ALA A 250 14.65 6.55 -2.60
C ALA A 250 14.48 7.54 -3.76
N ARG A 251 13.30 7.60 -4.39
CA ARG A 251 12.99 8.61 -5.42
C ARG A 251 12.94 10.03 -4.84
N TYR A 252 12.43 10.21 -3.63
CA TYR A 252 12.46 11.50 -2.93
C TYR A 252 13.89 11.96 -2.64
N CYS A 253 14.77 11.04 -2.23
CA CYS A 253 16.19 11.37 -2.03
C CYS A 253 16.89 11.72 -3.34
N TRP A 254 16.58 11.03 -4.44
CA TRP A 254 17.08 11.37 -5.78
C TRP A 254 16.69 12.79 -6.21
N GLU A 255 15.42 13.16 -6.05
CA GLU A 255 14.92 14.51 -6.32
C GLU A 255 15.62 15.54 -5.42
N ALA A 256 15.72 15.27 -4.12
CA ALA A 256 16.36 16.16 -3.15
C ALA A 256 17.85 16.38 -3.45
N ALA A 257 18.57 15.33 -3.83
CA ALA A 257 19.98 15.44 -4.24
C ALA A 257 20.14 16.29 -5.50
N GLY A 258 19.19 16.15 -6.46
CA GLY A 258 19.18 16.99 -7.67
C GLY A 258 18.96 18.47 -7.35
N ILE A 259 17.98 18.81 -6.51
CA ILE A 259 17.71 20.17 -6.03
C ILE A 259 18.93 20.75 -5.27
N ALA A 260 19.56 19.93 -4.46
CA ALA A 260 20.78 20.30 -3.74
C ALA A 260 22.04 20.37 -4.63
N GLY A 261 21.97 20.02 -5.91
CA GLY A 261 23.14 19.97 -6.82
C GLY A 261 24.16 18.89 -6.44
N ARG A 262 23.77 17.88 -5.64
CA ARG A 262 24.62 16.80 -5.12
C ARG A 262 24.66 15.62 -6.10
N ARG A 263 25.36 15.79 -7.23
CA ARG A 263 25.56 14.73 -8.22
C ARG A 263 26.25 13.50 -7.66
N ASP A 264 27.19 13.68 -6.75
CA ASP A 264 27.88 12.61 -6.02
C ASP A 264 26.87 11.69 -5.29
N ILE A 265 25.85 12.26 -4.69
CA ILE A 265 24.77 11.51 -4.03
C ILE A 265 23.86 10.82 -5.05
N GLN A 266 23.52 11.49 -6.16
CA GLN A 266 22.75 10.85 -7.22
C GLN A 266 23.50 9.65 -7.82
N ASP A 267 24.80 9.76 -8.05
CA ASP A 267 25.60 8.63 -8.54
C ASP A 267 25.66 7.47 -7.54
N LYS A 268 25.70 7.77 -6.24
CA LYS A 268 25.61 6.76 -5.18
C LYS A 268 24.25 6.06 -5.14
N LEU A 269 23.15 6.77 -5.40
CA LEU A 269 21.79 6.24 -5.40
C LEU A 269 21.46 5.44 -6.67
N ARG A 270 22.09 5.76 -7.81
CA ARG A 270 21.78 5.21 -9.13
C ARG A 270 21.71 3.67 -9.17
N PRO A 271 22.69 2.90 -8.68
CA PRO A 271 22.63 1.44 -8.71
C PRO A 271 21.40 0.89 -7.95
N SER A 272 21.13 1.42 -6.76
CA SER A 272 19.99 1.01 -5.94
C SER A 272 18.65 1.32 -6.61
N LEU A 273 18.50 2.53 -7.18
CA LEU A 273 17.29 2.90 -7.91
C LEU A 273 17.08 2.04 -9.16
N THR A 274 18.14 1.77 -9.93
CA THR A 274 18.07 0.87 -11.10
C THR A 274 17.56 -0.51 -10.69
N GLN A 275 18.10 -1.07 -9.59
CA GLN A 275 17.68 -2.37 -9.06
C GLN A 275 16.21 -2.33 -8.58
N GLN A 276 15.79 -1.26 -7.92
CA GLN A 276 14.42 -1.09 -7.44
C GLN A 276 13.42 -0.93 -8.60
N MET A 277 13.78 -0.24 -9.69
CA MET A 277 12.92 -0.12 -10.87
C MET A 277 12.79 -1.47 -11.60
N ARG A 278 13.87 -2.24 -11.66
CA ARG A 278 13.81 -3.61 -12.19
C ARG A 278 12.94 -4.51 -11.31
N LEU A 279 13.09 -4.45 -9.98
CA LEU A 279 12.25 -5.19 -9.04
C LEU A 279 10.76 -4.84 -9.24
N TRP A 280 10.43 -3.55 -9.36
CA TRP A 280 9.07 -3.11 -9.63
C TRP A 280 8.53 -3.69 -10.94
N TRP A 281 9.32 -3.68 -12.02
CA TRP A 281 8.92 -4.24 -13.31
C TRP A 281 8.65 -5.74 -13.25
N ASP A 282 9.49 -6.48 -12.52
CA ASP A 282 9.33 -7.92 -12.33
C ASP A 282 8.15 -8.26 -11.40
N LEU A 283 7.76 -7.32 -10.54
CA LEU A 283 6.68 -7.46 -9.57
C LEU A 283 5.32 -7.04 -10.14
N VAL A 284 5.28 -6.01 -11.00
CA VAL A 284 4.03 -5.39 -11.44
C VAL A 284 3.07 -6.40 -12.05
N SER A 285 1.80 -6.29 -11.66
CA SER A 285 0.74 -7.17 -12.14
C SER A 285 0.34 -6.82 -13.58
N PRO A 286 -0.04 -7.82 -14.42
CA PRO A 286 -0.71 -7.58 -15.69
C PRO A 286 -2.01 -6.77 -15.57
N ALA A 287 -2.57 -6.64 -14.37
CA ALA A 287 -3.71 -5.77 -14.08
C ALA A 287 -3.33 -4.34 -13.70
N GLY A 288 -2.04 -3.99 -13.71
CA GLY A 288 -1.53 -2.62 -13.54
C GLY A 288 -1.21 -2.21 -12.11
N TYR A 289 -1.35 -3.06 -11.09
CA TYR A 289 -0.88 -2.70 -9.76
C TYR A 289 0.55 -3.17 -9.50
N GLY A 290 1.30 -2.37 -8.73
CA GLY A 290 2.68 -2.60 -8.39
C GLY A 290 2.86 -3.44 -7.14
N TYR A 291 3.40 -2.86 -6.08
CA TYR A 291 3.63 -3.56 -4.83
C TYR A 291 2.36 -4.15 -4.24
N ASN A 292 2.37 -5.45 -3.96
CA ASN A 292 1.23 -6.22 -3.47
C ASN A 292 1.43 -6.78 -2.06
N TRP A 293 2.54 -6.45 -1.39
CA TRP A 293 2.79 -6.71 0.02
C TRP A 293 3.30 -5.46 0.74
N GLY A 294 3.35 -5.51 2.07
CA GLY A 294 3.78 -4.40 2.91
C GLY A 294 2.68 -3.40 3.20
N ARG A 295 3.07 -2.23 3.66
CA ARG A 295 2.15 -1.17 4.08
C ARG A 295 1.46 -0.48 2.91
N SER A 296 0.22 -0.03 3.15
CA SER A 296 -0.50 0.89 2.25
C SER A 296 -0.67 0.35 0.84
N GLN A 297 -1.25 -0.83 0.75
CA GLN A 297 -1.64 -1.50 -0.48
C GLN A 297 -2.94 -0.89 -1.09
N GLY A 298 -3.57 -1.57 -2.02
CA GLY A 298 -4.82 -1.15 -2.65
C GLY A 298 -4.64 0.10 -3.51
N LEU A 299 -5.43 1.14 -3.26
CA LEU A 299 -5.37 2.42 -3.97
C LEU A 299 -3.92 2.93 -4.12
N VAL A 300 -3.16 2.89 -3.03
CA VAL A 300 -1.80 3.46 -3.00
C VAL A 300 -0.85 2.66 -3.90
N SER A 301 -1.07 1.36 -4.08
CA SER A 301 -0.29 0.54 -5.01
C SER A 301 -0.50 0.94 -6.47
N TYR A 302 -1.74 1.28 -6.86
CA TYR A 302 -2.01 1.81 -8.21
C TYR A 302 -1.43 3.22 -8.39
N LEU A 303 -1.57 4.09 -7.37
CA LEU A 303 -0.96 5.42 -7.39
C LEU A 303 0.56 5.34 -7.52
N ASP A 304 1.20 4.39 -6.85
CA ASP A 304 2.63 4.16 -6.94
C ASP A 304 3.05 3.76 -8.37
N THR A 305 2.25 2.93 -9.06
CA THR A 305 2.47 2.62 -10.47
C THR A 305 2.44 3.88 -11.36
N LEU A 306 1.50 4.82 -11.10
CA LEU A 306 1.45 6.08 -11.84
C LEU A 306 2.69 6.96 -11.55
N GLU A 307 3.09 7.07 -10.29
CA GLU A 307 4.26 7.87 -9.88
C GLU A 307 5.58 7.28 -10.40
N ILE A 308 5.72 5.94 -10.39
CA ILE A 308 6.91 5.28 -10.95
C ILE A 308 6.96 5.46 -12.46
N ALA A 309 5.85 5.32 -13.18
CA ALA A 309 5.81 5.56 -14.62
C ALA A 309 6.20 7.01 -14.95
N ALA A 310 5.72 7.99 -14.18
CA ALA A 310 6.12 9.39 -14.32
C ALA A 310 7.62 9.60 -14.05
N PHE A 311 8.16 8.98 -13.02
CA PHE A 311 9.60 9.01 -12.70
C PHE A 311 10.43 8.41 -13.84
N LEU A 312 10.03 7.26 -14.37
CA LEU A 312 10.70 6.60 -15.51
C LEU A 312 10.56 7.40 -16.81
N GLY A 313 9.45 8.13 -16.97
CA GLY A 313 9.29 9.09 -18.07
C GLY A 313 10.31 10.22 -18.02
N GLN A 314 10.57 10.74 -16.85
CA GLN A 314 11.52 11.84 -16.62
C GLN A 314 12.98 11.39 -16.55
N ASN A 315 13.25 10.13 -16.17
CA ASN A 315 14.59 9.56 -15.95
C ASN A 315 14.76 8.28 -16.77
N PRO A 316 14.96 8.40 -18.10
CA PRO A 316 15.01 7.26 -19.02
C PRO A 316 16.11 6.24 -18.71
N GLU A 317 17.17 6.65 -18.03
CA GLU A 317 18.27 5.78 -17.61
C GLU A 317 17.88 4.68 -16.60
N PHE A 318 16.73 4.82 -15.94
CA PHE A 318 16.22 3.82 -15.00
C PHE A 318 15.16 2.89 -15.60
N ARG A 319 14.80 3.06 -16.87
CA ARG A 319 13.74 2.27 -17.50
C ARG A 319 14.11 0.79 -17.64
N PRO A 320 13.31 -0.11 -17.07
CA PRO A 320 13.50 -1.55 -17.24
C PRO A 320 12.90 -2.06 -18.56
N ALA A 321 12.09 -1.24 -19.25
CA ALA A 321 11.36 -1.60 -20.46
C ALA A 321 11.06 -0.37 -21.35
N PRO A 322 10.61 -0.58 -22.59
CA PRO A 322 10.17 0.50 -23.47
C PRO A 322 9.07 1.36 -22.85
N LEU A 323 9.10 2.67 -23.11
CA LEU A 323 8.13 3.62 -22.54
C LEU A 323 6.67 3.27 -22.90
N ALA A 324 6.43 2.69 -24.07
CA ALA A 324 5.10 2.25 -24.50
C ALA A 324 4.53 1.11 -23.61
N ASP A 325 5.37 0.17 -23.16
CA ASP A 325 4.93 -0.89 -22.25
C ASP A 325 4.66 -0.34 -20.85
N ILE A 326 5.48 0.61 -20.39
CA ILE A 326 5.24 1.35 -19.14
C ILE A 326 3.93 2.14 -19.23
N ALA A 327 3.64 2.76 -20.39
CA ALA A 327 2.39 3.48 -20.63
C ALA A 327 1.16 2.57 -20.59
N SER A 328 1.30 1.34 -21.06
CA SER A 328 0.25 0.33 -20.95
C SER A 328 -0.08 0.02 -19.49
N LEU A 329 0.93 -0.19 -18.63
CA LEU A 329 0.74 -0.38 -17.18
C LEU A 329 0.12 0.85 -16.51
N TYR A 330 0.57 2.05 -16.90
CA TYR A 330 -0.01 3.31 -16.43
C TYR A 330 -1.52 3.36 -16.72
N ASN A 331 -1.91 3.08 -17.97
CA ASN A 331 -3.31 3.08 -18.37
C ASN A 331 -4.14 2.03 -17.61
N LEU A 332 -3.61 0.82 -17.41
CA LEU A 332 -4.29 -0.22 -16.61
C LEU A 332 -4.47 0.20 -15.15
N ALA A 333 -3.45 0.77 -14.53
CA ALA A 333 -3.53 1.29 -13.17
C ALA A 333 -4.55 2.44 -13.06
N TRP A 334 -4.57 3.34 -14.05
CA TRP A 334 -5.57 4.40 -14.12
C TRP A 334 -6.99 3.84 -14.24
N ARG A 335 -7.24 2.90 -15.16
CA ARG A 335 -8.55 2.25 -15.32
C ARG A 335 -9.03 1.62 -14.02
N ARG A 336 -8.11 0.99 -13.29
CA ARG A 336 -8.42 0.40 -12.01
C ARG A 336 -8.76 1.45 -10.96
N LEU A 337 -7.98 2.50 -10.84
CA LEU A 337 -8.28 3.62 -9.94
C LEU A 337 -9.65 4.22 -10.25
N ARG A 338 -9.96 4.42 -11.53
CA ARG A 338 -11.26 4.96 -11.97
C ARG A 338 -12.41 4.03 -11.62
N SER A 339 -12.25 2.71 -11.77
CA SER A 339 -13.28 1.72 -11.40
C SER A 339 -13.53 1.63 -9.89
N ASP A 340 -12.54 1.97 -9.09
CA ASP A 340 -12.62 1.97 -7.63
C ASP A 340 -13.03 3.34 -7.05
N TYR A 341 -13.43 4.29 -7.90
CA TYR A 341 -13.95 5.60 -7.52
C TYR A 341 -15.47 5.64 -7.58
N SER A 342 -16.09 6.19 -6.56
CA SER A 342 -17.55 6.37 -6.50
C SER A 342 -17.93 7.80 -6.92
N ASP A 343 -18.63 7.94 -8.03
CA ASP A 343 -19.18 9.21 -8.47
C ASP A 343 -20.32 9.72 -7.54
N THR A 344 -20.85 8.85 -6.66
CA THR A 344 -21.89 9.24 -5.69
C THR A 344 -21.30 9.83 -4.42
N THR A 345 -20.22 9.25 -3.89
CA THR A 345 -19.57 9.71 -2.66
C THR A 345 -18.40 10.63 -2.93
N HIS A 346 -17.97 10.72 -4.18
CA HIS A 346 -16.75 11.41 -4.61
C HIS A 346 -15.49 10.93 -3.88
N LEU A 347 -15.45 9.62 -3.54
CA LEU A 347 -14.33 8.98 -2.84
C LEU A 347 -13.86 7.73 -3.58
N PHE A 348 -12.60 7.38 -3.39
CA PHE A 348 -12.14 6.06 -3.73
C PHE A 348 -12.73 5.04 -2.76
N THR A 349 -13.37 3.99 -3.30
CA THR A 349 -14.08 2.97 -2.53
C THR A 349 -13.21 1.79 -2.12
N VAL A 350 -12.03 1.66 -2.74
CA VAL A 350 -11.08 0.63 -2.35
C VAL A 350 -10.59 0.97 -0.96
N PHE A 351 -10.74 0.04 -0.05
CA PHE A 351 -10.16 0.14 1.30
C PHE A 351 -8.65 0.10 1.15
N ALA A 352 -8.19 1.22 0.80
CA ALA A 352 -6.94 1.51 0.19
C ALA A 352 -5.77 1.40 1.13
N PHE A 353 -6.03 1.06 2.38
CA PHE A 353 -4.96 1.13 3.35
C PHE A 353 -4.24 -0.18 3.52
N GLY A 354 -4.69 -1.21 2.79
CA GLY A 354 -3.94 -2.41 2.52
C GLY A 354 -3.31 -3.10 3.70
N ARG A 355 -3.82 -2.81 4.88
CA ARG A 355 -3.34 -3.44 6.10
C ARG A 355 -4.40 -4.33 6.63
N GLY A 356 -5.21 -5.02 6.05
CA GLY A 356 -6.18 -5.92 6.65
C GLY A 356 -6.70 -5.53 8.06
N ASN A 357 -6.42 -4.31 8.49
CA ASN A 357 -6.69 -3.78 9.82
C ASN A 357 -7.78 -2.71 9.76
N TYR A 358 -8.94 -3.01 10.31
CA TYR A 358 -10.10 -2.13 10.32
C TYR A 358 -9.92 -0.83 11.08
N SER A 359 -9.03 -0.77 12.07
CA SER A 359 -8.78 0.46 12.83
C SER A 359 -8.23 1.59 11.97
N TYR A 360 -7.70 1.25 10.79
CA TYR A 360 -7.19 2.22 9.82
C TYR A 360 -8.28 2.82 8.94
N ILE A 361 -9.48 2.24 8.89
CA ILE A 361 -10.55 2.65 8.01
C ILE A 361 -11.53 3.51 8.81
N ASN A 362 -11.55 4.80 8.51
CA ASN A 362 -12.53 5.73 9.04
C ASN A 362 -12.80 6.85 8.02
N PRO A 363 -13.95 7.55 8.11
CA PRO A 363 -14.33 8.56 7.10
C PRO A 363 -13.29 9.66 6.89
N SER A 364 -12.66 10.14 7.96
CA SER A 364 -11.62 11.17 7.84
C SER A 364 -10.41 10.65 7.04
N ARG A 365 -10.03 9.39 7.23
CA ARG A 365 -8.91 8.78 6.52
C ARG A 365 -9.21 8.56 5.03
N GLU A 366 -10.43 8.15 4.70
CA GLU A 366 -10.86 8.01 3.30
C GLU A 366 -10.78 9.34 2.56
N TRP A 367 -11.22 10.43 3.18
CA TRP A 367 -11.10 11.78 2.63
C TRP A 367 -9.64 12.21 2.44
N GLN A 368 -8.81 12.04 3.46
CA GLN A 368 -7.39 12.39 3.39
C GLN A 368 -6.67 11.64 2.26
N GLN A 369 -6.98 10.37 2.08
CA GLN A 369 -6.36 9.55 1.03
C GLN A 369 -6.90 9.88 -0.36
N THR A 370 -8.17 10.23 -0.47
CA THR A 370 -8.72 10.72 -1.75
C THR A 370 -8.01 11.99 -2.19
N GLY A 371 -7.83 12.98 -1.29
CA GLY A 371 -7.05 14.18 -1.57
C GLY A 371 -5.59 13.88 -1.94
N THR A 372 -4.95 12.94 -1.21
CA THR A 372 -3.61 12.46 -1.55
C THR A 372 -3.58 11.84 -2.94
N GLY A 373 -4.55 11.00 -3.26
CA GLY A 373 -4.70 10.38 -4.57
C GLY A 373 -4.83 11.39 -5.69
N PHE A 374 -5.68 12.38 -5.53
CA PHE A 374 -5.86 13.44 -6.53
C PHE A 374 -4.56 14.18 -6.82
N GLY A 375 -3.85 14.65 -5.79
CA GLY A 375 -2.58 15.35 -5.99
C GLY A 375 -1.52 14.48 -6.66
N LYS A 376 -1.45 13.19 -6.32
CA LYS A 376 -0.53 12.24 -6.96
C LYS A 376 -0.90 11.98 -8.43
N ILE A 377 -2.18 11.74 -8.72
CA ILE A 377 -2.68 11.48 -10.08
C ILE A 377 -2.37 12.67 -10.99
N ILE A 378 -2.74 13.89 -10.60
CA ILE A 378 -2.56 15.08 -11.46
C ILE A 378 -1.08 15.28 -11.79
N VAL A 379 -0.21 15.24 -10.77
CA VAL A 379 1.23 15.48 -10.97
C VAL A 379 1.88 14.37 -11.81
N ALA A 380 1.59 13.11 -11.47
CA ALA A 380 2.14 11.98 -12.22
C ALA A 380 1.64 11.97 -13.66
N HIS A 381 0.35 12.28 -13.88
CA HIS A 381 -0.24 12.31 -15.19
C HIS A 381 0.39 13.37 -16.08
N ASP A 382 0.49 14.61 -15.60
CA ASP A 382 1.09 15.70 -16.37
C ASP A 382 2.54 15.40 -16.75
N ALA A 383 3.33 14.94 -15.78
CA ALA A 383 4.72 14.57 -16.04
C ALA A 383 4.87 13.42 -17.04
N PHE A 384 4.03 12.39 -16.90
CA PHE A 384 4.10 11.21 -17.78
C PHE A 384 3.64 11.49 -19.19
N ILE A 385 2.53 12.25 -19.36
CA ILE A 385 2.07 12.66 -20.70
C ILE A 385 3.12 13.50 -21.43
N LYS A 386 3.77 14.44 -20.73
CA LYS A 386 4.88 15.22 -21.31
C LYS A 386 6.03 14.33 -21.80
N ALA A 387 6.32 13.25 -21.07
CA ALA A 387 7.34 12.29 -21.50
C ALA A 387 6.91 11.49 -22.73
N LEU A 388 5.65 11.03 -22.77
CA LEU A 388 5.10 10.32 -23.94
C LEU A 388 5.10 11.22 -25.19
N GLU A 389 4.63 12.46 -25.06
CA GLU A 389 4.62 13.46 -26.15
C GLU A 389 6.04 13.76 -26.65
N LYS A 390 6.99 13.93 -25.74
CA LYS A 390 8.41 14.19 -26.08
C LYS A 390 9.05 13.04 -26.88
N GLU A 391 8.68 11.79 -26.58
CA GLU A 391 9.21 10.61 -27.25
C GLU A 391 8.34 10.12 -28.40
N GLY A 392 7.26 10.85 -28.75
CA GLY A 392 6.40 10.54 -29.89
C GLY A 392 5.55 9.29 -29.71
N VAL A 393 5.25 8.88 -28.48
CA VAL A 393 4.35 7.76 -28.18
C VAL A 393 2.91 8.23 -28.35
N ALA A 394 2.40 8.12 -29.57
CA ALA A 394 1.04 8.55 -29.89
C ALA A 394 -0.04 7.54 -29.48
N GLU A 395 0.31 6.26 -29.42
CA GLU A 395 -0.60 5.15 -29.13
C GLU A 395 -0.03 4.25 -28.04
N ILE A 396 -0.87 3.95 -27.05
CA ILE A 396 -0.56 3.13 -25.88
C ILE A 396 -1.12 1.72 -26.11
N PRO A 397 -0.30 0.66 -26.07
CA PRO A 397 -0.77 -0.70 -26.24
C PRO A 397 -1.84 -1.10 -25.21
N ALA A 398 -2.78 -1.95 -25.60
CA ALA A 398 -3.84 -2.44 -24.70
C ALA A 398 -3.30 -3.28 -23.53
N ALA A 399 -2.17 -3.94 -23.73
CA ALA A 399 -1.50 -4.74 -22.70
C ALA A 399 0.03 -4.55 -22.78
N PRO A 400 0.71 -4.49 -21.64
CA PRO A 400 2.17 -4.41 -21.59
C PRO A 400 2.80 -5.76 -21.99
N LYS A 401 3.98 -5.70 -22.59
CA LYS A 401 4.80 -6.90 -22.82
C LYS A 401 5.59 -7.23 -21.55
N LEU A 402 4.98 -7.99 -20.68
CA LEU A 402 5.61 -8.42 -19.43
C LEU A 402 6.28 -9.78 -19.64
N PRO A 403 7.60 -9.90 -19.43
CA PRO A 403 8.29 -11.17 -19.53
C PRO A 403 7.88 -12.09 -18.37
N ASP A 404 7.99 -13.41 -18.58
CA ASP A 404 7.92 -14.36 -17.48
C ASP A 404 9.09 -14.13 -16.51
N VAL A 405 8.81 -14.29 -15.23
CA VAL A 405 9.76 -14.10 -14.14
C VAL A 405 9.68 -15.27 -13.18
N ALA A 406 10.82 -15.81 -12.80
CA ALA A 406 10.96 -16.73 -11.69
C ALA A 406 12.34 -16.49 -11.07
N ARG A 407 12.42 -15.69 -10.01
CA ARG A 407 13.68 -15.36 -9.35
C ARG A 407 13.49 -14.96 -7.91
N PHE A 408 14.50 -15.16 -7.10
CA PHE A 408 14.57 -14.66 -5.74
C PHE A 408 15.50 -13.44 -5.69
N GLU A 409 15.03 -12.38 -5.04
CA GLU A 409 15.80 -11.16 -4.77
C GLU A 409 16.07 -11.06 -3.28
N PHE A 410 17.34 -11.06 -2.89
CA PHE A 410 17.72 -10.85 -1.50
C PHE A 410 17.70 -9.36 -1.15
N PHE A 411 17.15 -9.01 0.01
CA PHE A 411 17.17 -7.65 0.54
C PHE A 411 18.43 -7.42 1.37
N THR A 412 18.31 -7.59 2.68
CA THR A 412 19.44 -7.48 3.59
C THR A 412 19.42 -8.65 4.57
N ARG A 413 20.52 -8.80 5.28
CA ARG A 413 20.63 -9.74 6.37
C ARG A 413 20.72 -8.98 7.70
N LEU A 414 19.90 -9.35 8.67
CA LEU A 414 19.91 -8.80 10.01
C LEU A 414 20.24 -9.91 11.03
N GLY A 415 21.44 -9.89 11.58
CA GLY A 415 21.92 -10.92 12.48
C GLY A 415 21.97 -12.29 11.79
N ASP A 416 21.28 -13.26 12.36
CA ASP A 416 21.14 -14.63 11.85
C ASP A 416 19.96 -14.82 10.86
N LYS A 417 19.21 -13.73 10.57
CA LYS A 417 18.01 -13.78 9.72
C LYS A 417 18.32 -13.32 8.30
N GLN A 418 17.75 -14.04 7.33
CA GLN A 418 17.76 -13.64 5.93
C GLN A 418 16.42 -13.04 5.53
N ALA A 419 16.42 -12.15 4.55
CA ALA A 419 15.24 -11.51 4.00
C ALA A 419 15.35 -11.34 2.48
N GLY A 420 14.21 -11.39 1.80
CA GLY A 420 14.12 -11.21 0.36
C GLY A 420 12.71 -11.41 -0.14
N VAL A 421 12.55 -11.53 -1.45
CA VAL A 421 11.29 -11.83 -2.10
C VAL A 421 11.47 -12.81 -3.26
N TRP A 422 10.60 -13.79 -3.34
CA TRP A 422 10.48 -14.62 -4.51
C TRP A 422 9.42 -14.05 -5.44
N LEU A 423 9.84 -13.69 -6.65
CA LEU A 423 9.02 -13.10 -7.70
C LEU A 423 8.70 -14.15 -8.75
N VAL A 424 7.42 -14.32 -9.03
CA VAL A 424 6.92 -15.24 -10.04
C VAL A 424 5.89 -14.55 -10.90
N ARG A 425 6.05 -14.63 -12.22
CA ARG A 425 5.05 -14.30 -13.23
C ARG A 425 5.16 -15.29 -14.39
N GLN A 426 4.06 -15.98 -14.67
CA GLN A 426 3.87 -16.84 -15.83
C GLN A 426 2.50 -16.50 -16.44
N GLY A 427 2.48 -15.60 -17.39
CA GLY A 427 1.23 -15.04 -17.89
C GLY A 427 0.39 -14.43 -16.78
N ARG A 428 -0.81 -14.97 -16.54
CA ARG A 428 -1.73 -14.53 -15.48
C ARG A 428 -1.43 -15.10 -14.09
N PHE A 429 -0.67 -16.17 -14.01
CA PHE A 429 -0.24 -16.75 -12.74
C PHE A 429 0.94 -15.95 -12.21
N GLN A 430 0.66 -15.13 -11.21
CA GLN A 430 1.64 -14.21 -10.66
C GLN A 430 1.50 -14.11 -9.15
N PHE A 431 2.63 -13.96 -8.47
CA PHE A 431 2.70 -13.59 -7.06
C PHE A 431 4.08 -13.07 -6.69
N ALA A 432 4.14 -12.38 -5.55
CA ALA A 432 5.37 -12.14 -4.80
C ALA A 432 5.26 -12.82 -3.43
N LEU A 433 6.29 -13.53 -3.03
CA LEU A 433 6.38 -14.17 -1.72
C LEU A 433 7.49 -13.49 -0.91
N PRO A 434 7.17 -12.48 -0.06
CA PRO A 434 8.18 -11.79 0.74
C PRO A 434 8.57 -12.62 1.96
N VAL A 435 9.83 -12.57 2.32
CA VAL A 435 10.36 -13.01 3.60
C VAL A 435 11.10 -11.83 4.19
N THR A 436 10.50 -11.13 5.14
CA THR A 436 11.04 -9.87 5.66
C THR A 436 11.37 -9.96 7.15
N THR A 437 12.26 -9.09 7.61
CA THR A 437 12.69 -9.03 9.01
C THR A 437 12.18 -7.77 9.71
N GLY A 438 12.17 -7.77 11.04
CA GLY A 438 11.80 -6.58 11.82
C GLY A 438 10.31 -6.24 11.79
N THR A 439 9.47 -7.18 11.37
CA THR A 439 8.03 -7.02 11.31
C THR A 439 7.36 -7.39 12.63
N LYS A 440 6.19 -6.80 12.89
CA LYS A 440 5.37 -7.20 14.04
C LYS A 440 4.72 -8.55 13.74
N PRO A 441 4.93 -9.59 14.59
CA PRO A 441 4.35 -10.90 14.34
C PRO A 441 2.82 -10.87 14.28
N GLY A 442 2.25 -11.54 13.28
CA GLY A 442 0.81 -11.59 13.04
C GLY A 442 0.27 -10.41 12.23
N VAL A 443 1.09 -9.43 11.86
CA VAL A 443 0.71 -8.37 10.93
C VAL A 443 0.69 -8.93 9.51
N ALA A 444 -0.46 -8.85 8.87
CA ALA A 444 -0.71 -9.44 7.55
C ALA A 444 0.21 -8.89 6.45
N ASP A 445 0.61 -7.64 6.57
CA ASP A 445 1.38 -6.89 5.56
C ASP A 445 2.66 -7.61 5.09
N TYR A 446 3.28 -8.41 5.97
CA TYR A 446 4.61 -8.98 5.75
C TYR A 446 4.70 -10.49 6.01
N LEU A 447 3.58 -11.19 6.01
CA LEU A 447 3.59 -12.65 6.11
C LEU A 447 4.31 -13.26 4.90
N PRO A 448 5.07 -14.36 5.08
CA PRO A 448 5.70 -15.09 3.96
C PRO A 448 4.67 -15.91 3.19
N ALA A 449 3.78 -15.20 2.50
CA ALA A 449 2.65 -15.72 1.74
C ALA A 449 2.71 -15.22 0.30
N PRO A 450 2.11 -15.92 -0.67
CA PRO A 450 2.10 -15.52 -2.06
C PRO A 450 1.08 -14.39 -2.32
N PHE A 451 1.51 -13.14 -2.18
CA PHE A 451 0.69 -11.96 -2.47
C PHE A 451 0.47 -11.79 -3.98
N GLY A 452 -0.72 -11.45 -4.38
CA GLY A 452 -1.07 -11.16 -5.78
C GLY A 452 -1.52 -12.38 -6.58
N LEU A 453 -1.67 -13.56 -5.96
CA LEU A 453 -2.29 -14.71 -6.61
C LEU A 453 -3.71 -14.38 -7.05
N PRO A 454 -4.11 -14.67 -8.30
CA PRO A 454 -5.48 -14.54 -8.75
C PRO A 454 -6.46 -15.25 -7.82
N GLY A 455 -7.62 -14.63 -7.58
CA GLY A 455 -8.66 -15.22 -6.72
C GLY A 455 -8.44 -15.06 -5.21
N PHE A 456 -7.28 -14.63 -4.74
CA PHE A 456 -7.01 -14.39 -3.33
C PHE A 456 -6.70 -12.93 -3.03
N SER A 457 -7.16 -12.47 -1.88
CA SER A 457 -6.97 -11.09 -1.42
C SER A 457 -5.55 -10.82 -0.90
N GLY A 458 -4.76 -11.86 -0.68
CA GLY A 458 -3.57 -11.78 0.14
C GLY A 458 -3.89 -11.84 1.64
N PRO A 459 -2.87 -11.90 2.49
CA PRO A 459 -3.04 -12.02 3.93
C PRO A 459 -3.90 -10.91 4.55
N VAL A 460 -4.68 -11.28 5.55
CA VAL A 460 -5.54 -10.38 6.33
C VAL A 460 -5.22 -10.53 7.80
N GLU A 461 -5.07 -9.41 8.47
CA GLU A 461 -4.79 -9.33 9.91
C GLU A 461 -6.03 -9.71 10.74
N GLU A 462 -5.79 -10.29 11.92
CA GLU A 462 -6.69 -10.37 13.08
C GLU A 462 -7.74 -11.48 13.09
N VAL A 463 -8.22 -12.00 11.98
CA VAL A 463 -9.34 -12.93 12.02
C VAL A 463 -8.90 -14.39 11.90
N TYR A 464 -8.05 -14.70 10.94
CA TYR A 464 -7.55 -16.05 10.68
C TYR A 464 -6.13 -16.00 10.12
N PRO A 465 -5.33 -17.09 10.32
CA PRO A 465 -4.05 -17.20 9.65
C PRO A 465 -4.26 -17.20 8.14
N SER A 466 -3.62 -16.29 7.42
CA SER A 466 -3.79 -16.14 5.99
C SER A 466 -2.57 -16.68 5.25
N MET A 467 -2.73 -17.85 4.61
CA MET A 467 -1.76 -18.49 3.72
C MET A 467 -0.40 -18.80 4.38
N VAL A 468 -0.37 -18.85 5.72
CA VAL A 468 0.75 -19.27 6.56
C VAL A 468 0.20 -20.10 7.71
N PRO A 469 0.81 -21.22 8.09
CA PRO A 469 0.36 -22.02 9.23
C PRO A 469 0.52 -21.26 10.56
N PHE A 470 -0.54 -21.25 11.36
CA PHE A 470 -0.52 -20.81 12.74
C PHE A 470 -0.69 -22.03 13.64
N LEU A 471 0.24 -22.23 14.57
CA LEU A 471 0.29 -23.35 15.48
C LEU A 471 0.06 -22.87 16.91
N GLU A 472 -0.95 -23.41 17.57
CA GLU A 472 -1.11 -23.25 19.01
C GLU A 472 -0.39 -24.40 19.71
N LEU A 473 0.53 -24.07 20.61
CA LEU A 473 1.31 -25.04 21.39
C LEU A 473 0.70 -25.28 22.78
N GLU A 474 1.28 -26.17 23.54
CA GLU A 474 0.81 -26.52 24.91
C GLU A 474 0.76 -25.33 25.86
N ASP A 475 1.59 -24.31 25.64
CA ASP A 475 1.61 -23.08 26.44
C ASP A 475 0.42 -22.14 26.13
N GLY A 476 -0.50 -22.54 25.26
CA GLY A 476 -1.67 -21.78 24.85
C GLY A 476 -1.35 -20.57 23.97
N LYS A 477 -0.12 -20.47 23.46
CA LYS A 477 0.30 -19.38 22.59
C LYS A 477 0.36 -19.82 21.14
N THR A 478 0.10 -18.88 20.25
CA THR A 478 0.14 -19.11 18.81
C THR A 478 1.48 -18.67 18.23
N TYR A 479 2.06 -19.52 17.41
CA TYR A 479 3.34 -19.32 16.76
C TYR A 479 3.19 -19.48 15.24
N ALA A 480 4.06 -18.78 14.50
CA ALA A 480 4.17 -18.89 13.05
C ALA A 480 5.63 -18.78 12.61
N ALA A 481 5.99 -19.51 11.56
CA ALA A 481 7.29 -19.42 10.91
C ALA A 481 7.32 -18.15 10.02
N THR A 482 7.63 -17.02 10.64
CA THR A 482 7.64 -15.68 10.03
C THR A 482 8.80 -14.84 10.59
N ASP A 483 8.92 -13.59 10.19
CA ASP A 483 9.95 -12.63 10.63
C ASP A 483 11.37 -13.01 10.18
N GLY A 484 11.58 -12.98 8.86
CA GLY A 484 12.84 -13.41 8.25
C GLY A 484 12.95 -14.94 8.24
N ALA A 485 14.09 -15.45 7.86
CA ALA A 485 14.39 -16.87 7.90
C ALA A 485 15.81 -17.11 8.37
N ASP A 486 16.08 -18.30 8.90
CA ASP A 486 17.46 -18.70 9.22
C ASP A 486 18.23 -18.99 7.94
N GLU A 487 17.55 -19.60 6.95
CA GLU A 487 18.12 -19.88 5.63
C GLU A 487 17.06 -19.68 4.53
N ILE A 488 17.50 -19.13 3.40
CA ILE A 488 16.73 -19.03 2.16
C ILE A 488 17.59 -19.58 1.04
N ILE A 489 17.11 -20.63 0.38
CA ILE A 489 17.86 -21.39 -0.63
C ILE A 489 17.02 -21.44 -1.91
N PRO A 490 17.17 -20.45 -2.83
CA PRO A 490 16.52 -20.51 -4.13
C PRO A 490 17.22 -21.52 -5.04
N SER A 491 16.46 -22.17 -5.93
CA SER A 491 17.02 -22.97 -7.01
C SER A 491 17.70 -22.09 -8.05
N ALA A 492 18.65 -22.66 -8.79
CA ALA A 492 19.40 -21.93 -9.82
C ALA A 492 18.51 -21.41 -10.97
N ASP A 493 17.41 -22.11 -11.27
CA ASP A 493 16.43 -21.71 -12.28
C ASP A 493 15.33 -20.78 -11.74
N GLY A 494 15.38 -20.44 -10.45
CA GLY A 494 14.41 -19.60 -9.77
C GLY A 494 13.02 -20.20 -9.58
N ARG A 495 12.81 -21.47 -9.97
CA ARG A 495 11.49 -22.12 -9.94
C ARG A 495 11.14 -22.77 -8.60
N SER A 496 12.07 -22.78 -7.66
CA SER A 496 11.80 -23.21 -6.30
C SER A 496 12.60 -22.40 -5.31
N VAL A 497 12.10 -22.36 -4.07
CA VAL A 497 12.81 -21.79 -2.94
C VAL A 497 12.53 -22.62 -1.69
N LYS A 498 13.61 -23.02 -0.99
CA LYS A 498 13.52 -23.64 0.32
C LYS A 498 13.82 -22.60 1.37
N ILE A 499 12.97 -22.53 2.39
CA ILE A 499 13.07 -21.56 3.48
C ILE A 499 13.04 -22.32 4.80
N ILE A 500 13.94 -21.97 5.73
CA ILE A 500 14.09 -22.69 7.01
C ILE A 500 13.94 -21.71 8.16
N TRP A 501 13.06 -22.03 9.11
CA TRP A 501 12.90 -21.34 10.37
C TRP A 501 13.17 -22.28 11.55
N ARG A 502 14.21 -22.01 12.31
CA ARG A 502 14.54 -22.72 13.57
C ARG A 502 13.97 -22.01 14.79
N LYS A 503 13.72 -20.73 14.67
CA LYS A 503 13.05 -19.90 15.68
C LYS A 503 11.82 -19.25 15.05
N TRP A 504 10.77 -19.13 15.83
CA TRP A 504 9.46 -18.74 15.36
C TRP A 504 8.99 -17.42 15.94
N ALA A 505 8.20 -16.67 15.22
CA ALA A 505 7.49 -15.54 15.77
C ALA A 505 6.31 -16.01 16.64
N ARG A 506 6.09 -15.34 17.76
CA ARG A 506 4.89 -15.52 18.58
C ARG A 506 3.90 -14.42 18.24
N ILE A 507 2.67 -14.80 17.91
CA ILE A 507 1.63 -13.84 17.54
C ILE A 507 1.35 -12.89 18.72
N GLY A 508 1.37 -11.59 18.44
CA GLY A 508 1.20 -10.54 19.47
C GLY A 508 2.47 -10.15 20.24
N SER A 509 3.63 -10.76 19.99
CA SER A 509 4.90 -10.31 20.58
C SER A 509 5.46 -9.06 19.90
N LYS A 510 6.58 -8.55 20.38
CA LYS A 510 7.26 -7.39 19.78
C LYS A 510 7.88 -7.75 18.42
N SER A 511 8.05 -6.74 17.59
CA SER A 511 8.76 -6.88 16.31
C SER A 511 10.15 -7.47 16.51
N GLY A 512 10.50 -8.44 15.67
CA GLY A 512 11.83 -9.06 15.65
C GLY A 512 12.09 -10.09 16.75
N GLU A 513 11.17 -10.28 17.72
CA GLU A 513 11.30 -11.34 18.73
C GLU A 513 11.06 -12.71 18.09
N ARG A 514 11.96 -13.65 18.35
CA ARG A 514 11.90 -15.04 17.87
C ARG A 514 12.08 -16.02 19.02
N PHE A 515 11.28 -17.07 19.04
CA PHE A 515 11.17 -18.03 20.13
C PHE A 515 11.60 -19.43 19.67
N ASP A 516 12.29 -20.14 20.56
CA ASP A 516 12.54 -21.55 20.40
C ASP A 516 11.30 -22.36 20.81
N THR A 517 10.58 -22.85 19.85
CA THR A 517 9.41 -23.71 20.04
C THR A 517 9.76 -25.19 20.18
N GLY A 518 11.01 -25.55 19.93
CA GLY A 518 11.42 -26.93 19.75
C GLY A 518 11.06 -27.52 18.40
N LEU A 519 10.58 -26.68 17.47
CA LEU A 519 10.25 -27.06 16.10
C LEU A 519 11.13 -26.29 15.09
N THR A 520 11.62 -27.00 14.10
CA THR A 520 12.15 -26.42 12.87
C THR A 520 11.10 -26.57 11.78
N SER A 521 10.78 -25.49 11.08
CA SER A 521 9.96 -25.54 9.86
C SER A 521 10.88 -25.45 8.63
N GLU A 522 10.83 -26.46 7.78
CA GLU A 522 11.40 -26.45 6.43
C GLU A 522 10.27 -26.32 5.44
N VAL A 523 10.21 -25.23 4.73
CA VAL A 523 9.19 -24.96 3.70
C VAL A 523 9.85 -24.93 2.34
N GLU A 524 9.38 -25.75 1.42
CA GLU A 524 9.77 -25.73 0.02
C GLU A 524 8.60 -25.27 -0.83
N PHE A 525 8.80 -24.19 -1.56
CA PHE A 525 7.87 -23.72 -2.58
C PHE A 525 8.40 -24.13 -3.95
N THR A 526 7.55 -24.74 -4.77
CA THR A 526 7.90 -25.18 -6.13
C THR A 526 6.86 -24.70 -7.13
N LEU A 527 7.32 -24.09 -8.21
CA LEU A 527 6.51 -23.63 -9.32
C LEU A 527 6.45 -24.70 -10.42
N GLN A 528 5.24 -25.20 -10.71
CA GLN A 528 4.98 -26.16 -11.77
C GLN A 528 3.90 -25.62 -12.71
N ASN A 529 4.31 -25.04 -13.83
CA ASN A 529 3.38 -24.35 -14.74
C ASN A 529 2.54 -23.30 -13.95
N ASN A 530 1.21 -23.35 -14.04
CA ASN A 530 0.27 -22.46 -13.35
C ASN A 530 -0.05 -22.93 -11.92
N ARG A 531 0.88 -23.63 -11.26
CA ARG A 531 0.68 -24.23 -9.94
C ARG A 531 1.84 -23.87 -9.01
N LEU A 532 1.51 -23.38 -7.83
CA LEU A 532 2.42 -23.25 -6.69
C LEU A 532 2.18 -24.42 -5.73
N ILE A 533 3.21 -25.17 -5.42
CA ILE A 533 3.19 -26.22 -4.40
C ILE A 533 3.99 -25.71 -3.21
N ARG A 534 3.37 -25.68 -2.04
CA ARG A 534 4.01 -25.47 -0.75
C ARG A 534 4.11 -26.82 -0.03
N ARG A 535 5.31 -27.34 0.14
CA ARG A 535 5.59 -28.49 1.00
C ARG A 535 6.20 -27.96 2.29
N GLU A 536 5.67 -28.35 3.42
CA GLU A 536 6.24 -28.01 4.71
C GLU A 536 6.52 -29.26 5.54
N THR A 537 7.68 -29.29 6.18
CA THR A 537 8.10 -30.34 7.10
C THR A 537 8.43 -29.72 8.45
N LEU A 538 7.71 -30.11 9.48
CA LEU A 538 8.06 -29.84 10.87
C LEU A 538 9.02 -30.92 11.38
N ILE A 539 10.08 -30.49 12.05
CA ILE A 539 11.08 -31.37 12.69
C ILE A 539 11.13 -31.02 14.17
N ALA A 540 10.84 -31.99 15.02
CA ALA A 540 10.85 -31.80 16.46
C ALA A 540 12.25 -32.00 17.06
N ALA A 541 12.83 -30.97 17.68
CA ALA A 541 14.10 -31.06 18.41
C ALA A 541 13.93 -31.62 19.84
N LYS A 542 12.71 -31.57 20.36
CA LYS A 542 12.25 -32.15 21.64
C LYS A 542 10.82 -32.65 21.45
N ASP A 543 10.26 -33.32 22.46
CA ASP A 543 8.83 -33.65 22.44
C ASP A 543 8.00 -32.37 22.40
N VAL A 544 7.09 -32.25 21.45
CA VAL A 544 6.22 -31.07 21.25
C VAL A 544 4.79 -31.52 20.98
N THR A 545 3.85 -30.89 21.67
CA THR A 545 2.43 -31.03 21.38
C THR A 545 1.92 -29.74 20.74
N ILE A 546 1.41 -29.85 19.52
CA ILE A 546 0.70 -28.81 18.80
C ILE A 546 -0.79 -29.04 19.07
N LYS A 547 -1.47 -28.10 19.73
CA LYS A 547 -2.88 -28.21 20.11
C LYS A 547 -3.80 -28.00 18.91
N SER A 548 -3.44 -27.08 18.04
CA SER A 548 -4.14 -26.80 16.79
C SER A 548 -3.19 -26.31 15.71
N TRP A 549 -3.50 -26.67 14.48
CA TRP A 549 -2.87 -26.15 13.27
C TRP A 549 -3.96 -25.52 12.40
N ARG A 550 -3.73 -24.32 11.87
CA ARG A 550 -4.70 -23.61 11.02
C ARG A 550 -4.00 -22.92 9.87
N PHE A 551 -4.66 -22.94 8.72
CA PHE A 551 -4.23 -22.26 7.49
C PHE A 551 -5.45 -21.73 6.76
N ALA A 552 -5.46 -20.47 6.33
CA ALA A 552 -6.64 -19.87 5.71
C ALA A 552 -6.37 -19.32 4.31
N PHE A 553 -7.35 -19.40 3.45
CA PHE A 553 -7.37 -18.84 2.10
C PHE A 553 -8.43 -17.73 2.02
N PRO A 554 -8.03 -16.44 2.00
CA PRO A 554 -8.95 -15.32 1.86
C PRO A 554 -9.31 -15.13 0.38
N ALA A 555 -10.51 -15.57 -0.03
CA ALA A 555 -10.95 -15.49 -1.42
C ALA A 555 -11.51 -14.10 -1.77
N THR A 556 -11.32 -13.66 -3.01
CA THR A 556 -11.91 -12.41 -3.55
C THR A 556 -13.29 -12.61 -4.18
N GLY A 557 -13.77 -13.85 -4.25
CA GLY A 557 -15.11 -14.24 -4.68
C GLY A 557 -15.82 -15.07 -3.62
N ASN A 558 -17.10 -15.25 -3.76
CA ASN A 558 -17.97 -16.01 -2.85
C ASN A 558 -18.41 -17.37 -3.39
N ASP A 559 -17.95 -17.75 -4.59
CA ASP A 559 -18.27 -19.02 -5.21
C ASP A 559 -17.16 -20.03 -4.89
N LEU A 560 -17.51 -21.03 -4.09
CA LEU A 560 -16.65 -22.14 -3.70
C LEU A 560 -17.33 -23.45 -4.06
N LYS A 561 -16.61 -24.31 -4.80
CA LYS A 561 -17.01 -25.68 -5.11
C LYS A 561 -15.94 -26.65 -4.64
N THR A 562 -16.35 -27.75 -4.05
CA THR A 562 -15.45 -28.84 -3.68
C THR A 562 -15.68 -30.03 -4.62
N GLU A 563 -14.63 -30.53 -5.25
CA GLU A 563 -14.63 -31.66 -6.17
C GLU A 563 -13.63 -32.73 -5.70
N SER A 564 -13.86 -33.96 -6.08
CA SER A 564 -12.87 -35.02 -5.91
C SER A 564 -12.07 -35.22 -7.21
N ARG A 565 -10.76 -35.03 -7.14
CA ARG A 565 -9.83 -35.24 -8.26
C ARG A 565 -8.72 -36.20 -7.83
N ALA A 566 -8.60 -37.35 -8.54
CA ALA A 566 -7.60 -38.37 -8.24
C ALA A 566 -7.55 -38.79 -6.76
N GLY A 567 -8.72 -38.94 -6.13
CA GLY A 567 -8.86 -39.33 -4.71
C GLY A 567 -8.54 -38.25 -3.69
N ARG A 568 -8.40 -36.99 -4.14
CA ARG A 568 -8.18 -35.82 -3.27
C ARG A 568 -9.34 -34.82 -3.40
N GLU A 569 -9.68 -34.19 -2.29
CA GLU A 569 -10.59 -33.06 -2.34
C GLU A 569 -9.87 -31.80 -2.83
N VAL A 570 -10.49 -31.14 -3.79
CA VAL A 570 -10.01 -29.90 -4.40
C VAL A 570 -11.07 -28.82 -4.23
N ASP A 571 -10.72 -27.76 -3.59
CA ASP A 571 -11.58 -26.59 -3.40
C ASP A 571 -11.32 -25.59 -4.52
N ILE A 572 -12.36 -25.20 -5.26
CA ILE A 572 -12.28 -24.32 -6.41
C ILE A 572 -12.94 -22.99 -6.07
N PHE A 573 -12.20 -21.93 -6.15
CA PHE A 573 -12.63 -20.57 -5.89
C PHE A 573 -12.77 -19.78 -7.18
N SER A 574 -13.94 -19.19 -7.41
CA SER A 574 -14.09 -18.15 -8.42
C SER A 574 -13.75 -16.81 -7.80
N GLY A 575 -12.63 -16.24 -8.17
CA GLY A 575 -12.15 -14.97 -7.66
C GLY A 575 -12.11 -13.87 -8.71
N ARG A 576 -11.74 -12.67 -8.29
CA ARG A 576 -11.79 -11.45 -9.11
C ARG A 576 -10.93 -11.52 -10.38
N GLU A 577 -9.80 -12.22 -10.35
CA GLU A 577 -8.82 -12.22 -11.45
C GLU A 577 -8.56 -13.62 -12.01
N GLY A 578 -9.26 -14.62 -11.53
CA GLY A 578 -9.12 -16.00 -11.97
C GLY A 578 -9.82 -17.02 -11.10
N ILE A 579 -9.82 -18.24 -11.57
CA ILE A 579 -10.34 -19.40 -10.83
C ILE A 579 -9.16 -20.17 -10.29
N MET A 580 -9.09 -20.31 -8.98
CA MET A 580 -8.03 -21.05 -8.29
C MET A 580 -8.55 -22.37 -7.74
N ALA A 581 -7.77 -23.43 -7.93
CA ALA A 581 -7.99 -24.72 -7.30
C ALA A 581 -6.98 -24.91 -6.16
N VAL A 582 -7.48 -25.32 -5.01
CA VAL A 582 -6.69 -25.56 -3.79
C VAL A 582 -6.86 -27.00 -3.36
N SER A 583 -5.76 -27.68 -3.05
CA SER A 583 -5.78 -29.01 -2.44
C SER A 583 -4.70 -29.13 -1.37
N ALA A 584 -4.98 -29.92 -0.33
CA ALA A 584 -4.04 -30.18 0.75
C ALA A 584 -4.00 -31.67 1.07
N TRP A 585 -2.80 -32.18 1.35
CA TRP A 585 -2.57 -33.60 1.71
C TRP A 585 -1.29 -33.77 2.52
N GLY A 586 -1.10 -34.93 3.12
CA GLY A 586 0.09 -35.27 3.90
C GLY A 586 -0.25 -35.99 5.20
N ASP A 587 0.63 -35.86 6.19
CA ASP A 587 0.47 -36.54 7.48
C ASP A 587 -0.67 -35.95 8.33
N LEU A 588 -1.12 -34.72 8.05
CA LEU A 588 -2.19 -34.05 8.76
C LEU A 588 -3.56 -34.48 8.21
N LYS A 589 -4.50 -34.66 9.14
CA LYS A 589 -5.92 -34.82 8.78
C LYS A 589 -6.57 -33.45 8.77
N PHE A 590 -6.77 -32.92 7.58
CA PHE A 590 -7.38 -31.61 7.42
C PHE A 590 -8.91 -31.71 7.52
N SER A 591 -9.48 -30.91 8.41
CA SER A 591 -10.88 -30.50 8.35
C SER A 591 -11.00 -29.16 7.62
N ARG A 592 -12.15 -28.92 7.00
CA ARG A 592 -12.46 -27.70 6.26
C ARG A 592 -13.55 -26.93 6.95
N ARG A 593 -13.33 -25.64 7.13
CA ARG A 593 -14.35 -24.73 7.60
C ARG A 593 -14.44 -23.54 6.66
N VAL A 594 -15.64 -23.30 6.16
CA VAL A 594 -15.94 -22.14 5.32
C VAL A 594 -16.56 -21.05 6.19
N ILE A 595 -16.02 -19.84 6.08
CA ILE A 595 -16.54 -18.65 6.72
C ILE A 595 -17.07 -17.74 5.61
N ALA A 596 -18.37 -17.47 5.66
CA ALA A 596 -19.09 -16.70 4.67
C ALA A 596 -19.51 -15.32 5.21
N PRO A 597 -20.01 -14.41 4.35
CA PRO A 597 -20.59 -13.14 4.77
C PRO A 597 -21.68 -13.34 5.82
N GLY A 598 -21.70 -12.48 6.83
CA GLY A 598 -22.66 -12.57 7.95
C GLY A 598 -22.06 -13.11 9.25
N ASP A 599 -20.92 -13.74 9.20
CA ASP A 599 -20.21 -14.23 10.39
C ASP A 599 -19.50 -13.11 11.20
N GLY A 600 -19.60 -11.87 10.73
CA GLY A 600 -19.06 -10.67 11.39
C GLY A 600 -17.55 -10.60 11.51
N LYS A 601 -16.84 -11.67 11.08
CA LYS A 601 -15.40 -11.84 11.20
C LYS A 601 -14.64 -11.75 9.88
N LEU A 602 -15.36 -11.58 8.76
CA LEU A 602 -14.75 -11.44 7.45
C LEU A 602 -14.24 -10.04 7.23
N GLY A 603 -12.99 -9.98 6.85
CA GLY A 603 -12.25 -8.76 6.66
C GLY A 603 -12.45 -8.12 5.30
N LYS A 604 -11.74 -7.02 5.14
CA LYS A 604 -11.50 -6.39 3.87
C LYS A 604 -10.01 -6.53 3.57
N GLY A 605 -9.70 -7.06 2.42
CA GLY A 605 -8.33 -7.15 1.94
C GLY A 605 -7.95 -5.94 1.10
N VAL A 606 -6.73 -5.96 0.63
CA VAL A 606 -6.17 -4.91 -0.23
C VAL A 606 -6.92 -4.73 -1.55
N LEU A 607 -7.58 -5.77 -2.02
CA LEU A 607 -8.37 -5.78 -3.26
C LEU A 607 -9.88 -5.61 -3.02
N GLY A 608 -10.30 -5.21 -1.83
CA GLY A 608 -11.69 -5.02 -1.45
C GLY A 608 -12.18 -6.00 -0.39
N ALA A 609 -13.49 -6.22 -0.33
CA ALA A 609 -14.08 -7.15 0.62
C ALA A 609 -13.58 -8.58 0.38
N ILE A 610 -13.42 -9.34 1.47
CA ILE A 610 -13.15 -10.77 1.43
C ILE A 610 -14.47 -11.47 1.74
N PRO A 611 -15.18 -11.93 0.72
CA PRO A 611 -16.50 -12.51 0.92
C PRO A 611 -16.46 -13.92 1.51
N LEU A 612 -15.31 -14.58 1.49
CA LEU A 612 -15.17 -15.96 1.93
C LEU A 612 -13.75 -16.27 2.40
N HIS A 613 -13.65 -16.99 3.52
CA HIS A 613 -12.42 -17.70 3.92
C HIS A 613 -12.66 -19.21 3.90
N LEU A 614 -11.76 -19.95 3.26
CA LEU A 614 -11.61 -21.37 3.51
C LEU A 614 -10.51 -21.55 4.56
N VAL A 615 -10.84 -22.20 5.66
CA VAL A 615 -9.87 -22.51 6.72
C VAL A 615 -9.64 -24.02 6.74
N LEU A 616 -8.38 -24.42 6.55
CA LEU A 616 -7.93 -25.77 6.84
C LEU A 616 -7.49 -25.83 8.30
N GLU A 617 -7.99 -26.83 9.00
CA GLU A 617 -7.68 -27.04 10.41
C GLU A 617 -7.25 -28.48 10.65
N SER A 618 -6.30 -28.68 11.56
CA SER A 618 -5.96 -30.01 12.11
C SER A 618 -6.02 -29.94 13.63
N GLY A 619 -6.45 -31.05 14.24
CA GLY A 619 -6.48 -31.20 15.68
C GLY A 619 -5.10 -31.39 16.31
N GLU A 620 -5.06 -31.94 17.51
CA GLU A 620 -3.83 -32.17 18.25
C GLU A 620 -2.84 -33.06 17.50
N ILE A 621 -1.58 -32.61 17.43
CA ILE A 621 -0.45 -33.31 16.80
C ILE A 621 0.64 -33.48 17.86
N LYS A 622 1.08 -34.69 18.10
CA LYS A 622 2.18 -34.99 19.04
C LYS A 622 3.40 -35.46 18.26
N LEU A 623 4.47 -34.71 18.38
CA LEU A 623 5.76 -35.05 17.78
C LEU A 623 6.78 -35.40 18.86
N LYS A 624 7.35 -36.59 18.80
CA LYS A 624 8.49 -36.98 19.62
C LYS A 624 9.78 -36.37 19.07
N LYS A 625 10.77 -36.20 19.94
CA LYS A 625 12.11 -35.75 19.54
C LYS A 625 12.61 -36.54 18.32
N GLY A 626 13.04 -35.81 17.27
CA GLY A 626 13.51 -36.36 15.99
C GLY A 626 12.39 -36.74 15.00
N GLN A 627 11.12 -36.76 15.41
CA GLN A 627 10.01 -36.99 14.51
C GLN A 627 9.82 -35.85 13.51
N ARG A 628 9.31 -36.22 12.33
CA ARG A 628 8.93 -35.32 11.26
C ARG A 628 7.44 -35.46 10.96
N SER A 629 6.81 -34.38 10.56
CA SER A 629 5.47 -34.38 9.98
C SER A 629 5.47 -33.45 8.79
N SER A 630 4.92 -33.91 7.67
CA SER A 630 4.95 -33.19 6.40
C SER A 630 3.57 -33.08 5.79
N TRP A 631 3.33 -31.96 5.12
CA TRP A 631 2.13 -31.75 4.30
C TRP A 631 2.44 -30.89 3.08
N GLU A 632 1.54 -30.96 2.13
CA GLU A 632 1.58 -30.15 0.92
C GLU A 632 0.27 -29.39 0.72
N ILE A 633 0.39 -28.16 0.24
CA ILE A 633 -0.71 -27.34 -0.24
C ILE A 633 -0.41 -26.95 -1.68
N SER A 634 -1.34 -27.22 -2.57
CA SER A 634 -1.26 -26.84 -3.98
C SER A 634 -2.25 -25.75 -4.30
N LEU A 635 -1.77 -24.69 -4.96
CA LEU A 635 -2.53 -23.55 -5.47
C LEU A 635 -2.36 -23.51 -6.99
N GLU A 636 -3.44 -23.75 -7.74
CA GLU A 636 -3.41 -23.87 -9.19
C GLU A 636 -4.37 -22.88 -9.84
N LEU A 637 -3.91 -22.09 -10.80
CA LEU A 637 -4.76 -21.26 -11.64
C LEU A 637 -5.39 -22.16 -12.73
N VAL A 638 -6.70 -22.32 -12.65
CA VAL A 638 -7.48 -23.17 -13.58
C VAL A 638 -7.93 -22.38 -14.79
N LYS A 639 -8.30 -21.10 -14.63
CA LYS A 639 -8.71 -20.18 -15.69
C LYS A 639 -8.34 -18.72 -15.36
#